data_4a5e1180c006fd3a1c5dfa5652a2ec06
#
_entry.id   4a5e1180c006fd3a1c5dfa5652a2ec06
#
_cell.length_a   1.000
_cell.length_b   1.000
_cell.length_c   1.000
_cell.angle_alpha   90.00
_cell.angle_beta   90.00
_cell.angle_gamma   90.00
#
_symmetry.space_group_name_H-M   'P 1'
#
loop_
_entity.id
_entity.type
_entity.pdbx_description
1 polymer ?
#
loop_
_entity_poly.entity_id
_entity_poly.type
_entity_poly.pdbx_seq_one_letter_code
_entity_poly.pdbx_strand_id
1 'polypeptide(L)'
;MKFFGQSDGSAPHKRRLPVKIMSLFIFLFMSVGGVSAANPPVTIHLKNVTVAELLRQIEAQGKYSFAYNNADIDLTRVVSVAAEAWPIERIVLKCIPDVLVNVERNKVILTPRRGAQVSPPRKISGKVADASGNPVVGATILLKDGEAVRGTSSGASGTFAFDSFSLSDKAALEVSFIGFDTYKTTVGVRTFFDVVLTSAQQSIDEVVVVGYGVQKKANLTGAVATVSQKELKDRPVSNVGRALQGVIPNLNVTLSSGQPGAGASYNIRGTTSPNGGSPLILIDGVETYPDRINSNDIESITVLKDASSAAIYGARGAFGVILITTKSGRYNEKAEVSYNGYFSMSSPTTSTDYETRGYYSAKIADFFMMATQNTPYTSYTEADYKALWERRNDKTENPARPWVITDRRNGRQQYVYLANFDWYNYLYDDSRPTWDHNINIKGGTKALSYMVSGRYYQQKGVNRLEPDMFRSYNFRVKLQAEIKPWLTIASNTKFFQSNYKYYGYEDEYNNFRKPTLHALASFVPVNPDGTAVSHTSMTQSSTHYVMDGYNAMMQKGKSFGNKKTQEITTTFEATFKLHKNFNIKADFSYTQGYLHNDYRSVNVQYSQYPGEVMTEPEGSFPNKYKEVVWDQNYYVADVYGTYNRTFAEKHNLTLIAGYNYEAKYYRDLTAAN
;
A
#
# COMPACT_ATOMS: atom_id res chain seq x y z
N MET A 1 -0.32 12.71 -57.91
CA MET A 1 0.89 13.49 -58.22
C MET A 1 2.01 12.97 -57.32
N LYS A 2 3.03 12.36 -57.91
CA LYS A 2 4.15 11.70 -57.22
C LYS A 2 5.05 12.73 -56.58
N PHE A 3 5.52 12.47 -55.34
CA PHE A 3 6.86 12.83 -54.91
C PHE A 3 7.43 11.71 -54.04
N PHE A 4 8.44 11.07 -54.59
CA PHE A 4 9.37 10.18 -53.93
C PHE A 4 10.41 11.05 -53.18
N GLY A 5 10.70 10.71 -51.95
CA GLY A 5 11.88 11.15 -51.20
C GLY A 5 12.44 9.95 -50.45
N GLN A 6 13.49 9.36 -51.01
CA GLN A 6 14.36 8.40 -50.28
C GLN A 6 14.98 9.11 -49.08
N SER A 7 14.99 8.46 -47.95
CA SER A 7 15.92 8.75 -46.87
C SER A 7 16.50 7.45 -46.35
N ASP A 8 17.81 7.45 -46.30
CA ASP A 8 18.72 6.36 -45.99
C ASP A 8 18.43 5.61 -44.68
N GLY A 9 18.66 4.31 -44.75
CA GLY A 9 18.65 3.42 -43.61
C GLY A 9 19.82 3.70 -42.65
N SER A 10 19.49 4.19 -41.46
CA SER A 10 20.33 4.05 -40.30
C SER A 10 19.56 3.31 -39.21
N ALA A 11 19.98 2.07 -38.95
CA ALA A 11 19.43 1.25 -37.89
C ALA A 11 19.53 1.96 -36.54
N PRO A 12 18.48 1.95 -35.70
CA PRO A 12 18.58 2.52 -34.36
C PRO A 12 19.44 1.63 -33.48
N HIS A 13 20.55 2.18 -33.02
CA HIS A 13 21.38 1.60 -31.97
C HIS A 13 20.50 1.26 -30.77
N LYS A 14 20.35 -0.03 -30.51
CA LYS A 14 19.81 -0.56 -29.26
C LYS A 14 20.74 -0.15 -28.12
N ARG A 15 20.50 1.00 -27.49
CA ARG A 15 21.09 1.33 -26.18
C ARG A 15 20.47 0.41 -25.12
N ARG A 16 21.06 -0.77 -24.96
CA ARG A 16 20.86 -1.62 -23.79
C ARG A 16 21.74 -1.05 -22.67
N LEU A 17 21.15 -0.21 -21.85
CA LEU A 17 21.60 0.10 -20.48
C LEU A 17 20.30 0.20 -19.67
N PRO A 18 20.13 -0.47 -18.62
CA PRO A 18 20.81 -0.47 -17.34
C PRO A 18 20.77 -1.77 -16.50
N VAL A 19 20.49 -2.93 -17.11
CA VAL A 19 20.40 -4.20 -16.34
C VAL A 19 21.73 -4.54 -15.63
N LYS A 20 22.88 -4.13 -16.22
CA LYS A 20 24.19 -4.38 -15.61
C LYS A 20 24.49 -3.50 -14.38
N ILE A 21 23.88 -2.34 -14.26
CA ILE A 21 24.05 -1.46 -13.08
C ILE A 21 23.23 -1.99 -11.90
N MET A 22 22.04 -2.53 -12.17
CA MET A 22 21.19 -3.11 -11.12
C MET A 22 21.78 -4.40 -10.53
N SER A 23 22.43 -5.24 -11.35
CA SER A 23 23.13 -6.43 -10.86
C SER A 23 24.40 -6.09 -10.04
N LEU A 24 25.09 -5.00 -10.35
CA LEU A 24 26.26 -4.57 -9.59
C LEU A 24 25.88 -4.08 -8.18
N PHE A 25 24.74 -3.39 -8.03
CA PHE A 25 24.27 -2.92 -6.71
C PHE A 25 23.69 -4.06 -5.85
N ILE A 26 23.05 -5.05 -6.43
CA ILE A 26 22.58 -6.24 -5.70
C ILE A 26 23.78 -7.08 -5.21
N PHE A 27 24.86 -7.17 -6.00
CA PHE A 27 26.08 -7.86 -5.59
C PHE A 27 26.86 -7.09 -4.50
N LEU A 28 26.81 -5.75 -4.49
CA LEU A 28 27.50 -4.95 -3.46
C LEU A 28 26.81 -5.08 -2.09
N PHE A 29 25.51 -5.32 -2.04
CA PHE A 29 24.78 -5.54 -0.79
C PHE A 29 24.92 -6.97 -0.25
N MET A 30 25.18 -7.96 -1.10
CA MET A 30 25.43 -9.33 -0.64
C MET A 30 26.87 -9.58 -0.14
N SER A 31 27.82 -8.69 -0.42
CA SER A 31 29.23 -8.85 -0.01
C SER A 31 29.59 -8.17 1.31
N VAL A 32 28.67 -7.47 1.98
CA VAL A 32 28.87 -6.95 3.34
C VAL A 32 28.25 -7.90 4.38
N GLY A 33 28.52 -9.18 4.25
CA GLY A 33 28.55 -10.08 5.36
C GLY A 33 29.80 -9.75 6.18
N GLY A 34 29.64 -8.99 7.27
CA GLY A 34 30.71 -8.71 8.19
C GLY A 34 31.29 -10.04 8.69
N VAL A 35 32.46 -10.38 8.22
CA VAL A 35 33.31 -11.34 8.88
C VAL A 35 33.64 -10.70 10.23
N SER A 36 32.87 -11.07 11.27
CA SER A 36 33.30 -10.93 12.63
C SER A 36 34.59 -11.75 12.69
N ALA A 37 35.74 -11.10 12.85
CA ALA A 37 37.00 -11.79 13.01
C ALA A 37 36.84 -12.66 14.27
N ALA A 38 36.58 -13.94 14.06
CA ALA A 38 36.55 -14.91 15.15
C ALA A 38 37.88 -14.87 15.84
N ASN A 39 37.89 -14.70 17.17
CA ASN A 39 39.09 -14.74 18.00
C ASN A 39 39.89 -16.02 17.66
N PRO A 40 41.20 -15.95 17.39
CA PRO A 40 41.96 -17.11 16.96
C PRO A 40 41.91 -18.22 18.00
N PRO A 41 41.57 -19.46 17.62
CA PRO A 41 41.44 -20.56 18.57
C PRO A 41 42.81 -20.93 19.18
N VAL A 42 42.77 -21.39 20.43
CA VAL A 42 43.94 -21.81 21.21
C VAL A 42 43.94 -23.33 21.37
N THR A 43 45.11 -23.94 21.12
CA THR A 43 45.37 -25.38 21.41
C THR A 43 46.35 -25.45 22.54
N ILE A 44 45.98 -26.11 23.66
CA ILE A 44 46.82 -26.23 24.84
C ILE A 44 46.50 -27.49 25.64
N HIS A 45 47.57 -28.19 26.07
CA HIS A 45 47.47 -29.41 26.90
C HIS A 45 48.39 -29.28 28.11
N LEU A 46 47.79 -29.00 29.28
CA LEU A 46 48.52 -28.82 30.54
C LEU A 46 47.91 -29.67 31.64
N LYS A 47 48.70 -30.30 32.45
CA LYS A 47 48.27 -31.06 33.64
C LYS A 47 48.95 -30.53 34.89
N ASN A 48 48.13 -30.25 35.92
CA ASN A 48 48.60 -29.82 37.24
C ASN A 48 49.55 -28.60 37.21
N VAL A 49 49.17 -27.58 36.47
CA VAL A 49 49.90 -26.30 36.41
C VAL A 49 49.16 -25.21 37.16
N THR A 50 49.83 -24.19 37.62
CA THR A 50 49.17 -23.03 38.25
C THR A 50 48.47 -22.18 37.21
N VAL A 51 47.45 -21.41 37.62
CA VAL A 51 46.77 -20.44 36.75
C VAL A 51 47.80 -19.45 36.16
N ALA A 52 48.79 -19.00 36.91
CA ALA A 52 49.87 -18.14 36.40
C ALA A 52 50.57 -18.78 35.22
N GLU A 53 50.95 -20.06 35.34
CA GLU A 53 51.64 -20.82 34.29
C GLU A 53 50.75 -21.06 33.07
N LEU A 54 49.45 -21.33 33.30
CA LEU A 54 48.47 -21.46 32.22
C LEU A 54 48.38 -20.18 31.38
N LEU A 55 48.23 -19.01 32.02
CA LEU A 55 48.11 -17.72 31.35
C LEU A 55 49.42 -17.43 30.56
N ARG A 56 50.58 -17.67 31.19
CA ARG A 56 51.89 -17.49 30.56
C ARG A 56 52.08 -18.37 29.32
N GLN A 57 51.64 -19.63 29.35
CA GLN A 57 51.72 -20.56 28.23
C GLN A 57 50.79 -20.18 27.06
N ILE A 58 49.67 -19.57 27.36
CA ILE A 58 48.76 -19.03 26.32
C ILE A 58 49.36 -17.76 25.69
N GLU A 59 49.95 -16.87 26.50
CA GLU A 59 50.67 -15.67 26.01
C GLU A 59 51.88 -16.05 25.15
N ALA A 60 52.61 -17.08 25.52
CA ALA A 60 53.78 -17.57 24.76
C ALA A 60 53.44 -18.04 23.33
N GLN A 61 52.16 -18.36 23.06
CA GLN A 61 51.68 -18.63 21.69
C GLN A 61 51.51 -17.37 20.82
N GLY A 62 51.68 -16.17 21.40
CA GLY A 62 51.70 -14.89 20.70
C GLY A 62 50.31 -14.43 20.17
N LYS A 63 49.23 -15.15 20.48
CA LYS A 63 47.91 -14.85 20.01
C LYS A 63 47.11 -13.92 20.94
N TYR A 64 47.38 -14.00 22.28
CA TYR A 64 46.67 -13.24 23.30
C TYR A 64 47.64 -12.67 24.35
N SER A 65 47.24 -11.59 24.98
CA SER A 65 47.83 -11.02 26.20
C SER A 65 46.75 -10.86 27.26
N PHE A 66 47.07 -11.09 28.53
CA PHE A 66 46.14 -10.97 29.63
C PHE A 66 46.34 -9.68 30.42
N ALA A 67 45.24 -9.07 30.79
CA ALA A 67 45.19 -7.94 31.73
C ALA A 67 44.26 -8.28 32.90
N TYR A 68 44.85 -8.32 34.09
CA TYR A 68 44.13 -8.63 35.32
C TYR A 68 44.82 -7.98 36.52
N ASN A 69 44.11 -7.83 37.64
CA ASN A 69 44.70 -7.43 38.88
C ASN A 69 45.08 -8.67 39.72
N ASN A 70 46.31 -8.79 40.11
CA ASN A 70 46.83 -9.95 40.89
C ASN A 70 46.12 -10.17 42.22
N ALA A 71 45.50 -9.13 42.80
CA ALA A 71 44.72 -9.23 44.03
C ALA A 71 43.32 -9.86 43.83
N ASP A 72 42.84 -9.92 42.59
CA ASP A 72 41.48 -10.32 42.26
C ASP A 72 41.38 -11.75 41.68
N ILE A 73 42.54 -12.40 41.39
CA ILE A 73 42.59 -13.74 40.77
C ILE A 73 43.57 -14.60 41.54
N ASP A 74 43.15 -15.80 41.96
CA ASP A 74 44.07 -16.77 42.57
C ASP A 74 44.98 -17.43 41.51
N LEU A 75 46.12 -16.84 41.35
CA LEU A 75 47.17 -17.29 40.42
C LEU A 75 47.87 -18.59 40.84
N THR A 76 47.72 -18.99 42.10
CA THR A 76 48.35 -20.20 42.67
C THR A 76 47.52 -21.45 42.49
N ARG A 77 46.24 -21.28 42.13
CA ARG A 77 45.31 -22.35 41.89
C ARG A 77 45.81 -23.31 40.82
N VAL A 78 45.83 -24.62 41.14
CA VAL A 78 46.28 -25.67 40.23
C VAL A 78 45.13 -26.09 39.31
N VAL A 79 45.39 -26.07 38.00
CA VAL A 79 44.41 -26.38 36.97
C VAL A 79 44.97 -27.39 35.96
N SER A 80 44.07 -28.11 35.27
CA SER A 80 44.42 -28.99 34.16
C SER A 80 43.47 -28.71 33.00
N VAL A 81 44.03 -28.54 31.81
CA VAL A 81 43.25 -28.24 30.60
C VAL A 81 43.80 -29.02 29.41
N ALA A 82 42.94 -29.65 28.67
CA ALA A 82 43.19 -30.17 27.35
C ALA A 82 42.20 -29.53 26.38
N ALA A 83 42.67 -28.71 25.49
CA ALA A 83 41.86 -27.94 24.54
C ALA A 83 42.52 -27.98 23.17
N GLU A 84 41.75 -28.41 22.17
CA GLU A 84 42.13 -28.39 20.76
C GLU A 84 41.24 -27.36 20.02
N ALA A 85 41.86 -26.30 19.54
CA ALA A 85 41.18 -25.22 18.82
C ALA A 85 39.98 -24.62 19.58
N TRP A 86 40.06 -24.41 20.89
CA TRP A 86 38.98 -23.78 21.65
C TRP A 86 39.09 -22.26 21.66
N PRO A 87 37.91 -21.56 21.71
CA PRO A 87 37.90 -20.12 22.01
C PRO A 87 38.54 -19.83 23.36
N ILE A 88 39.32 -18.72 23.43
CA ILE A 88 40.08 -18.36 24.65
C ILE A 88 39.16 -18.19 25.87
N GLU A 89 37.96 -17.64 25.68
CA GLU A 89 36.98 -17.44 26.73
C GLU A 89 36.56 -18.77 27.39
N ARG A 90 36.44 -19.83 26.61
CA ARG A 90 36.06 -21.16 27.08
C ARG A 90 37.17 -21.80 27.93
N ILE A 91 38.44 -21.59 27.55
CA ILE A 91 39.60 -22.10 28.30
C ILE A 91 39.68 -21.39 29.63
N VAL A 92 39.60 -20.06 29.64
CA VAL A 92 39.71 -19.24 30.85
C VAL A 92 38.53 -19.56 31.80
N LEU A 93 37.31 -19.59 31.37
CA LEU A 93 36.15 -19.88 32.22
C LEU A 93 36.14 -21.28 32.78
N LYS A 94 36.74 -22.25 32.09
CA LYS A 94 36.92 -23.62 32.60
C LYS A 94 37.93 -23.70 33.73
N CYS A 95 39.00 -22.89 33.64
CA CYS A 95 40.10 -22.92 34.60
C CYS A 95 39.92 -21.90 35.73
N ILE A 96 39.27 -20.80 35.46
CA ILE A 96 39.04 -19.67 36.38
C ILE A 96 37.55 -19.28 36.29
N PRO A 97 36.63 -20.04 36.91
CA PRO A 97 35.20 -19.81 36.77
C PRO A 97 34.68 -18.52 37.43
N ASP A 98 35.48 -17.96 38.35
CA ASP A 98 35.08 -16.81 39.16
C ASP A 98 35.40 -15.44 38.51
N VAL A 99 35.66 -15.44 37.18
CA VAL A 99 35.97 -14.21 36.43
C VAL A 99 34.96 -13.96 35.31
N LEU A 100 34.83 -12.70 34.93
CA LEU A 100 34.24 -12.27 33.67
C LEU A 100 35.39 -12.09 32.68
N VAL A 101 35.24 -12.64 31.48
CA VAL A 101 36.22 -12.59 30.41
C VAL A 101 35.71 -11.63 29.33
N ASN A 102 36.45 -10.56 29.08
CA ASN A 102 36.20 -9.66 27.94
C ASN A 102 37.42 -9.76 26.99
N VAL A 103 37.18 -10.02 25.72
CA VAL A 103 38.22 -10.13 24.71
C VAL A 103 38.10 -8.99 23.71
N GLU A 104 39.08 -8.10 23.73
CA GLU A 104 39.20 -6.96 22.81
C GLU A 104 40.39 -7.18 21.87
N ARG A 105 40.11 -7.68 20.68
CA ARG A 105 41.16 -8.12 19.72
C ARG A 105 42.04 -9.24 20.33
N ASN A 106 43.31 -8.92 20.64
CA ASN A 106 44.25 -9.88 21.23
C ASN A 106 44.43 -9.71 22.74
N LYS A 107 43.67 -8.80 23.38
CA LYS A 107 43.77 -8.53 24.81
C LYS A 107 42.61 -9.16 25.55
N VAL A 108 42.89 -10.05 26.48
CA VAL A 108 41.91 -10.74 27.34
C VAL A 108 41.93 -10.05 28.70
N ILE A 109 40.82 -9.39 29.05
CA ILE A 109 40.64 -8.68 30.31
C ILE A 109 39.87 -9.58 31.27
N LEU A 110 40.47 -9.91 32.41
CA LEU A 110 39.84 -10.70 33.46
C LEU A 110 39.44 -9.81 34.61
N THR A 111 38.11 -9.82 34.95
CA THR A 111 37.60 -9.10 36.13
C THR A 111 36.90 -10.07 37.06
N PRO A 112 37.03 -9.90 38.41
CA PRO A 112 36.39 -10.82 39.33
C PRO A 112 34.89 -10.76 39.20
N ARG A 113 34.25 -11.92 39.28
CA ARG A 113 32.77 -12.05 39.39
C ARG A 113 32.42 -11.74 40.85
N ARG A 114 32.37 -10.44 41.21
CA ARG A 114 31.86 -10.05 42.54
C ARG A 114 30.40 -10.48 42.64
N GLY A 115 30.08 -11.38 43.56
CA GLY A 115 28.73 -11.72 43.91
C GLY A 115 28.01 -10.45 44.34
N ALA A 116 26.79 -10.21 43.84
CA ALA A 116 25.97 -9.12 44.27
C ALA A 116 25.83 -9.20 45.80
N GLN A 117 26.21 -8.14 46.54
CA GLN A 117 26.07 -8.08 48.00
C GLN A 117 24.58 -8.13 48.33
N VAL A 118 24.11 -9.22 48.88
CA VAL A 118 22.70 -9.42 49.21
C VAL A 118 22.44 -8.78 50.56
N SER A 119 21.61 -7.74 50.61
CA SER A 119 21.18 -7.09 51.82
C SER A 119 20.32 -8.03 52.69
N PRO A 120 20.27 -7.85 54.02
CA PRO A 120 19.40 -8.67 54.88
C PRO A 120 17.91 -8.57 54.47
N PRO A 121 17.09 -9.60 54.74
CA PRO A 121 15.68 -9.60 54.38
C PRO A 121 14.94 -8.40 54.92
N ARG A 122 14.23 -7.68 54.06
CA ARG A 122 13.47 -6.47 54.48
C ARG A 122 12.17 -6.37 53.67
N LYS A 123 11.16 -5.76 54.28
CA LYS A 123 9.88 -5.45 53.68
C LYS A 123 10.00 -4.18 52.88
N ILE A 124 9.53 -4.22 51.63
CA ILE A 124 9.43 -3.06 50.75
C ILE A 124 7.99 -2.63 50.68
N SER A 125 7.72 -1.35 50.96
CA SER A 125 6.38 -0.78 50.92
C SER A 125 6.40 0.62 50.32
N GLY A 126 5.23 1.16 50.00
CA GLY A 126 5.13 2.52 49.48
C GLY A 126 3.72 2.96 49.22
N LYS A 127 3.62 4.19 48.70
CA LYS A 127 2.37 4.82 48.27
C LYS A 127 2.55 5.32 46.86
N VAL A 128 1.51 5.15 46.05
CA VAL A 128 1.44 5.67 44.68
C VAL A 128 0.34 6.72 44.60
N ALA A 129 0.70 7.94 44.22
CA ALA A 129 -0.21 9.05 44.00
C ALA A 129 0.00 9.71 42.67
N ASP A 130 -0.97 10.48 42.18
CA ASP A 130 -0.81 11.38 41.02
C ASP A 130 -0.13 12.70 41.43
N ALA A 131 0.15 13.57 40.45
CA ALA A 131 0.75 14.89 40.71
C ALA A 131 -0.13 15.82 41.55
N SER A 132 -1.42 15.54 41.70
CA SER A 132 -2.38 16.27 42.55
C SER A 132 -2.50 15.67 43.95
N GLY A 133 -1.77 14.59 44.26
CA GLY A 133 -1.78 13.90 45.54
C GLY A 133 -2.89 12.86 45.73
N ASN A 134 -3.71 12.59 44.69
CA ASN A 134 -4.75 11.56 44.75
C ASN A 134 -4.13 10.17 44.68
N PRO A 135 -4.62 9.18 45.46
CA PRO A 135 -4.11 7.81 45.39
C PRO A 135 -4.41 7.16 44.04
N VAL A 136 -3.39 6.57 43.38
CA VAL A 136 -3.57 5.77 42.17
C VAL A 136 -3.84 4.32 42.58
N VAL A 137 -5.06 3.86 42.32
CA VAL A 137 -5.55 2.53 42.68
C VAL A 137 -5.30 1.56 41.54
N GLY A 138 -4.76 0.37 41.82
CA GLY A 138 -4.52 -0.65 40.82
C GLY A 138 -3.25 -0.42 39.95
N ALA A 139 -2.37 0.50 40.33
CA ALA A 139 -1.07 0.62 39.67
C ALA A 139 -0.27 -0.69 39.83
N THR A 140 0.38 -1.11 38.78
CA THR A 140 1.23 -2.30 38.78
C THR A 140 2.62 -1.95 39.27
N ILE A 141 3.08 -2.64 40.33
CA ILE A 141 4.39 -2.45 40.93
C ILE A 141 5.22 -3.71 40.68
N LEU A 142 6.34 -3.57 39.98
CA LEU A 142 7.29 -4.65 39.70
C LEU A 142 8.61 -4.39 40.43
N LEU A 143 9.06 -5.40 41.16
CA LEU A 143 10.36 -5.40 41.80
C LEU A 143 11.24 -6.40 41.03
N LYS A 144 12.30 -5.90 40.39
CA LYS A 144 13.21 -6.66 39.54
C LYS A 144 14.58 -6.77 40.17
N ASP A 145 15.08 -7.98 40.35
CA ASP A 145 16.41 -8.27 40.88
C ASP A 145 17.09 -9.36 40.05
N GLY A 146 17.91 -8.97 39.06
CA GLY A 146 18.46 -9.87 38.06
C GLY A 146 17.33 -10.48 37.21
N GLU A 147 17.22 -11.80 37.16
CA GLU A 147 16.15 -12.52 36.45
C GLU A 147 14.86 -12.65 37.28
N ALA A 148 14.92 -12.38 38.60
CA ALA A 148 13.78 -12.48 39.48
C ALA A 148 12.88 -11.24 39.36
N VAL A 149 11.59 -11.46 39.05
CA VAL A 149 10.58 -10.41 39.00
C VAL A 149 9.43 -10.74 39.92
N ARG A 150 9.10 -9.81 40.82
CA ARG A 150 7.95 -9.91 41.75
C ARG A 150 6.99 -8.76 41.47
N GLY A 151 5.70 -9.04 41.44
CA GLY A 151 4.66 -8.05 41.17
C GLY A 151 3.65 -7.94 42.28
N THR A 152 3.14 -6.72 42.50
CA THR A 152 1.98 -6.41 43.35
C THR A 152 1.21 -5.27 42.68
N SER A 153 0.06 -4.90 43.25
CA SER A 153 -0.73 -3.73 42.83
C SER A 153 -1.03 -2.81 43.99
N SER A 154 -1.22 -1.50 43.73
CA SER A 154 -1.63 -0.54 44.72
C SER A 154 -3.10 -0.74 45.14
N GLY A 155 -3.37 -0.69 46.44
CA GLY A 155 -4.71 -0.77 47.04
C GLY A 155 -5.52 0.50 46.93
N ALA A 156 -6.71 0.53 47.56
CA ALA A 156 -7.64 1.65 47.50
C ALA A 156 -7.09 3.00 48.04
N SER A 157 -6.10 2.96 48.94
CA SER A 157 -5.38 4.14 49.44
C SER A 157 -4.09 4.45 48.68
N GLY A 158 -3.86 3.77 47.54
CA GLY A 158 -2.63 3.88 46.74
C GLY A 158 -1.43 3.14 47.36
N THR A 159 -1.58 2.44 48.48
CA THR A 159 -0.47 1.75 49.17
C THR A 159 -0.18 0.39 48.56
N PHE A 160 1.10 0.01 48.62
CA PHE A 160 1.57 -1.32 48.20
C PHE A 160 2.60 -1.88 49.20
N ALA A 161 2.74 -3.19 49.23
CA ALA A 161 3.76 -3.84 50.03
C ALA A 161 4.20 -5.15 49.40
N PHE A 162 5.50 -5.46 49.57
CA PHE A 162 6.08 -6.79 49.30
C PHE A 162 6.53 -7.41 50.61
N ASP A 163 6.43 -8.72 50.73
CA ASP A 163 6.94 -9.45 51.89
C ASP A 163 8.46 -9.33 52.04
N SER A 164 8.97 -9.67 53.21
CA SER A 164 10.38 -9.55 53.54
C SER A 164 11.23 -10.54 52.71
N PHE A 165 12.20 -10.02 51.96
CA PHE A 165 13.18 -10.82 51.23
C PHE A 165 14.49 -10.06 51.01
N SER A 166 15.55 -10.79 50.70
CA SER A 166 16.85 -10.23 50.44
C SER A 166 16.92 -9.72 48.99
N LEU A 167 17.51 -8.55 48.77
CA LEU A 167 17.66 -7.88 47.49
C LEU A 167 19.13 -7.53 47.21
N SER A 168 19.54 -7.57 45.97
CA SER A 168 20.83 -7.01 45.54
C SER A 168 20.80 -5.50 45.49
N ASP A 169 21.96 -4.85 45.54
CA ASP A 169 22.09 -3.38 45.40
C ASP A 169 21.61 -2.86 44.05
N LYS A 170 21.48 -3.75 43.04
CA LYS A 170 20.97 -3.43 41.71
C LYS A 170 19.48 -3.64 41.53
N ALA A 171 18.75 -4.05 42.59
CA ALA A 171 17.32 -4.24 42.55
C ALA A 171 16.61 -2.94 42.14
N ALA A 172 15.66 -3.02 41.21
CA ALA A 172 14.90 -1.91 40.66
C ALA A 172 13.41 -2.05 40.96
N LEU A 173 12.79 -0.94 41.35
CA LEU A 173 11.34 -0.79 41.50
C LEU A 173 10.80 -0.08 40.25
N GLU A 174 9.82 -0.69 39.59
CA GLU A 174 9.10 -0.13 38.45
C GLU A 174 7.62 -0.05 38.77
N VAL A 175 7.03 1.15 38.66
CA VAL A 175 5.60 1.40 38.91
C VAL A 175 4.96 1.95 37.65
N SER A 176 3.90 1.30 37.19
CA SER A 176 3.18 1.66 35.94
C SER A 176 1.67 1.66 36.16
N PHE A 177 0.99 2.60 35.51
CA PHE A 177 -0.47 2.66 35.48
C PHE A 177 -0.93 3.25 34.14
N ILE A 178 -2.10 2.83 33.65
CA ILE A 178 -2.64 3.31 32.37
C ILE A 178 -2.86 4.83 32.45
N GLY A 179 -2.28 5.57 31.50
CA GLY A 179 -2.37 7.04 31.45
C GLY A 179 -1.29 7.78 32.25
N PHE A 180 -0.29 7.08 32.79
CA PHE A 180 0.84 7.66 33.52
C PHE A 180 2.19 7.16 33.00
N ASP A 181 3.22 8.00 33.13
CA ASP A 181 4.59 7.61 32.80
C ASP A 181 5.10 6.56 33.79
N THR A 182 5.82 5.57 33.28
CA THR A 182 6.37 4.51 34.11
C THR A 182 7.48 5.08 35.05
N TYR A 183 7.27 5.04 36.34
CA TYR A 183 8.28 5.40 37.32
C TYR A 183 9.27 4.26 37.54
N LYS A 184 10.59 4.55 37.49
CA LYS A 184 11.67 3.57 37.70
C LYS A 184 12.69 4.14 38.67
N THR A 185 13.05 3.33 39.67
CA THR A 185 14.11 3.69 40.62
C THR A 185 14.85 2.46 41.14
N THR A 186 16.09 2.64 41.58
CA THR A 186 16.82 1.59 42.28
C THR A 186 16.36 1.51 43.72
N VAL A 187 16.21 0.31 44.27
CA VAL A 187 15.77 0.07 45.63
C VAL A 187 16.83 0.52 46.65
N GLY A 188 18.09 0.15 46.40
CA GLY A 188 19.20 0.48 47.31
C GLY A 188 18.89 0.04 48.75
N VAL A 189 19.10 0.88 49.73
CA VAL A 189 18.81 0.61 51.15
C VAL A 189 17.40 1.02 51.62
N ARG A 190 16.60 1.61 50.75
CA ARG A 190 15.26 2.15 51.07
C ARG A 190 14.25 1.01 51.27
N THR A 191 13.34 1.19 52.20
CA THR A 191 12.25 0.26 52.53
C THR A 191 10.86 0.85 52.25
N PHE A 192 10.79 2.18 52.09
CA PHE A 192 9.56 2.89 51.76
C PHE A 192 9.74 3.78 50.51
N PHE A 193 8.74 3.80 49.63
CA PHE A 193 8.74 4.55 48.39
C PHE A 193 7.48 5.40 48.29
N ASP A 194 7.64 6.71 48.24
CA ASP A 194 6.59 7.63 47.88
C ASP A 194 6.71 7.91 46.35
N VAL A 195 5.79 7.33 45.60
CA VAL A 195 5.83 7.35 44.14
C VAL A 195 4.76 8.31 43.64
N VAL A 196 5.20 9.39 43.01
CA VAL A 196 4.31 10.32 42.32
C VAL A 196 4.39 9.96 40.81
N LEU A 197 3.27 9.48 40.28
CA LEU A 197 3.14 9.24 38.85
C LEU A 197 2.73 10.54 38.16
N THR A 198 3.52 10.98 37.20
CA THR A 198 3.16 12.04 36.27
C THR A 198 2.21 11.49 35.24
N SER A 199 1.08 12.18 35.03
CA SER A 199 0.20 11.85 33.91
C SER A 199 1.05 11.75 32.64
N ALA A 200 1.04 10.62 31.99
CA ALA A 200 1.52 10.53 30.65
C ALA A 200 0.60 11.47 29.84
N GLN A 201 0.95 12.76 29.81
CA GLN A 201 0.61 13.52 28.63
C GLN A 201 1.31 12.78 27.51
N GLN A 202 0.61 11.82 26.91
CA GLN A 202 0.82 11.51 25.52
C GLN A 202 0.47 12.80 24.74
N SER A 203 1.33 13.80 24.80
CA SER A 203 1.69 14.43 23.56
C SER A 203 2.41 13.31 22.82
N ILE A 204 1.65 12.45 22.15
CA ILE A 204 2.14 11.85 20.93
C ILE A 204 2.55 13.10 20.16
N ASP A 205 3.84 13.39 20.16
CA ASP A 205 4.41 14.36 19.25
C ASP A 205 4.13 13.79 17.87
N GLU A 206 2.89 13.99 17.38
CA GLU A 206 2.46 13.52 16.08
C GLU A 206 3.33 14.23 15.07
N VAL A 207 4.29 13.48 14.57
CA VAL A 207 5.28 13.97 13.65
C VAL A 207 4.67 13.83 12.26
N VAL A 208 4.62 14.91 11.53
CA VAL A 208 4.02 14.98 10.20
C VAL A 208 5.13 15.21 9.18
N VAL A 209 5.13 14.42 8.12
CA VAL A 209 6.00 14.68 6.96
C VAL A 209 5.45 15.89 6.23
N VAL A 210 6.23 16.96 6.14
CA VAL A 210 5.90 18.19 5.44
C VAL A 210 7.05 18.55 4.52
N GLY A 211 6.82 18.47 3.24
CA GLY A 211 7.85 18.72 2.24
C GLY A 211 9.02 17.74 2.34
N TYR A 212 10.21 18.27 2.40
CA TYR A 212 11.45 17.49 2.54
C TYR A 212 11.86 17.24 4.00
N GLY A 213 10.96 17.50 4.97
CA GLY A 213 11.27 17.36 6.39
C GLY A 213 10.14 16.74 7.19
N VAL A 214 10.47 16.43 8.45
CA VAL A 214 9.54 15.92 9.44
C VAL A 214 9.39 16.99 10.51
N GLN A 215 8.14 17.43 10.77
CA GLN A 215 7.85 18.46 11.78
C GLN A 215 6.83 17.96 12.78
N LYS A 216 6.87 18.48 14.02
CA LYS A 216 5.83 18.23 15.00
C LYS A 216 4.53 18.90 14.53
N LYS A 217 3.42 18.19 14.56
CA LYS A 217 2.10 18.71 14.15
C LYS A 217 1.74 20.02 14.87
N ALA A 218 2.11 20.13 16.14
CA ALA A 218 1.92 21.34 16.94
C ALA A 218 2.68 22.59 16.43
N ASN A 219 3.72 22.40 15.61
CA ASN A 219 4.54 23.47 15.05
C ASN A 219 4.09 23.90 13.64
N LEU A 220 3.08 23.22 13.07
CA LEU A 220 2.58 23.53 11.73
C LEU A 220 1.60 24.70 11.80
N THR A 221 1.91 25.77 11.08
CA THR A 221 1.04 26.94 10.93
C THR A 221 0.03 26.81 9.81
N GLY A 222 0.26 25.85 8.88
CA GLY A 222 -0.60 25.59 7.72
C GLY A 222 -1.74 24.60 8.01
N ALA A 223 -2.76 24.60 7.13
CA ALA A 223 -3.88 23.66 7.19
C ALA A 223 -3.47 22.27 6.69
N VAL A 224 -2.97 21.44 7.60
CA VAL A 224 -2.51 20.08 7.35
C VAL A 224 -3.45 19.07 8.01
N ALA A 225 -3.78 18.00 7.30
CA ALA A 225 -4.49 16.86 7.87
C ALA A 225 -3.68 15.58 7.66
N THR A 226 -3.59 14.76 8.68
CA THR A 226 -2.87 13.47 8.63
C THR A 226 -3.83 12.36 9.02
N VAL A 227 -3.74 11.26 8.29
CA VAL A 227 -4.40 9.99 8.57
C VAL A 227 -3.33 8.94 8.79
N SER A 228 -3.40 8.27 9.92
CA SER A 228 -2.48 7.19 10.28
C SER A 228 -2.95 5.84 9.73
N GLN A 229 -2.06 4.85 9.76
CA GLN A 229 -2.41 3.47 9.43
C GLN A 229 -3.61 2.95 10.25
N LYS A 230 -3.76 3.38 11.51
CA LYS A 230 -4.84 2.91 12.40
C LYS A 230 -6.23 3.20 11.83
N GLU A 231 -6.40 4.33 11.14
CA GLU A 231 -7.67 4.74 10.54
C GLU A 231 -7.91 4.09 9.17
N LEU A 232 -6.85 3.63 8.51
CA LEU A 232 -6.91 2.93 7.21
C LEU A 232 -6.99 1.42 7.35
N LYS A 233 -6.57 0.88 8.52
CA LYS A 233 -6.56 -0.55 8.81
C LYS A 233 -7.97 -1.13 8.77
N ASP A 234 -8.06 -2.38 8.31
CA ASP A 234 -9.29 -3.18 8.27
C ASP A 234 -10.40 -2.62 7.35
N ARG A 235 -10.07 -1.67 6.45
CA ARG A 235 -10.98 -1.26 5.38
C ARG A 235 -10.78 -2.15 4.16
N PRO A 236 -11.78 -2.96 3.76
CA PRO A 236 -11.70 -3.84 2.60
C PRO A 236 -11.87 -3.02 1.31
N VAL A 237 -10.87 -2.23 0.95
CA VAL A 237 -10.94 -1.31 -0.19
C VAL A 237 -9.97 -1.71 -1.31
N SER A 238 -10.42 -1.52 -2.55
CA SER A 238 -9.64 -1.88 -3.75
C SER A 238 -8.41 -0.99 -3.93
N ASN A 239 -8.52 0.29 -3.58
CA ASN A 239 -7.45 1.28 -3.75
C ASN A 239 -7.46 2.34 -2.64
N VAL A 240 -6.39 3.13 -2.59
CA VAL A 240 -6.18 4.19 -1.60
C VAL A 240 -7.26 5.28 -1.65
N GLY A 241 -7.78 5.60 -2.84
CA GLY A 241 -8.84 6.60 -2.98
C GLY A 241 -10.09 6.21 -2.20
N ARG A 242 -10.53 4.96 -2.32
CA ARG A 242 -11.67 4.45 -1.52
C ARG A 242 -11.37 4.45 -0.03
N ALA A 243 -10.12 4.20 0.37
CA ALA A 243 -9.72 4.26 1.76
C ALA A 243 -9.81 5.67 2.36
N LEU A 244 -9.56 6.70 1.55
CA LEU A 244 -9.55 8.11 1.97
C LEU A 244 -10.94 8.78 1.95
N GLN A 245 -11.90 8.19 1.26
CA GLN A 245 -13.23 8.77 1.11
C GLN A 245 -13.90 8.97 2.48
N GLY A 246 -14.27 10.22 2.81
CA GLY A 246 -14.91 10.59 4.06
C GLY A 246 -14.00 10.61 5.30
N VAL A 247 -12.68 10.39 5.16
CA VAL A 247 -11.72 10.37 6.27
C VAL A 247 -11.07 11.72 6.51
N ILE A 248 -10.74 12.43 5.43
CA ILE A 248 -10.03 13.69 5.51
C ILE A 248 -10.99 14.85 5.20
N PRO A 249 -11.22 15.78 6.15
CA PRO A 249 -12.05 16.96 5.89
C PRO A 249 -11.51 17.77 4.70
N ASN A 250 -12.40 18.24 3.83
CA ASN A 250 -12.08 19.02 2.61
C ASN A 250 -11.21 18.30 1.56
N LEU A 251 -11.08 16.98 1.64
CA LEU A 251 -10.60 16.15 0.56
C LEU A 251 -11.80 15.43 -0.07
N ASN A 252 -12.16 15.85 -1.26
CA ASN A 252 -13.21 15.19 -2.06
C ASN A 252 -12.56 14.08 -2.89
N VAL A 253 -13.05 12.87 -2.72
CA VAL A 253 -12.63 11.72 -3.50
C VAL A 253 -13.82 11.21 -4.29
N THR A 254 -13.72 11.27 -5.61
CA THR A 254 -14.79 10.86 -6.53
C THR A 254 -14.35 9.63 -7.31
N LEU A 255 -15.23 8.65 -7.38
CA LEU A 255 -15.09 7.47 -8.22
C LEU A 255 -16.03 7.64 -9.42
N SER A 256 -15.47 7.74 -10.61
CA SER A 256 -16.25 7.99 -11.84
C SER A 256 -17.08 6.77 -12.27
N SER A 257 -16.67 5.57 -11.88
CA SER A 257 -17.35 4.33 -12.25
C SER A 257 -17.17 3.23 -11.20
N GLY A 258 -18.02 2.18 -11.29
CA GLY A 258 -17.87 0.94 -10.53
C GLY A 258 -16.96 -0.09 -11.17
N GLN A 259 -16.30 0.24 -12.27
CA GLN A 259 -15.44 -0.64 -13.05
C GLN A 259 -14.30 -1.22 -12.16
N PRO A 260 -13.98 -2.51 -12.31
CA PRO A 260 -12.85 -3.09 -11.60
C PRO A 260 -11.54 -2.38 -11.90
N GLY A 261 -10.78 -2.04 -10.85
CA GLY A 261 -9.51 -1.34 -10.99
C GLY A 261 -9.61 0.14 -11.37
N ALA A 262 -10.83 0.72 -11.43
CA ALA A 262 -10.99 2.15 -11.68
C ALA A 262 -10.34 2.99 -10.58
N GLY A 263 -9.59 4.01 -11.01
CA GLY A 263 -8.96 4.98 -10.14
C GLY A 263 -9.94 5.98 -9.52
N ALA A 264 -9.44 6.75 -8.59
CA ALA A 264 -10.18 7.85 -7.96
C ALA A 264 -9.66 9.19 -8.43
N SER A 265 -10.54 10.19 -8.52
CA SER A 265 -10.18 11.59 -8.69
C SER A 265 -10.16 12.28 -7.33
N TYR A 266 -9.19 13.16 -7.14
CA TYR A 266 -8.96 13.87 -5.89
C TYR A 266 -9.12 15.36 -6.09
N ASN A 267 -9.79 16.01 -5.16
CA ASN A 267 -9.96 17.46 -5.16
C ASN A 267 -9.86 17.99 -3.72
N ILE A 268 -9.05 19.01 -3.50
CA ILE A 268 -8.88 19.65 -2.20
C ILE A 268 -9.55 21.02 -2.23
N ARG A 269 -10.48 21.26 -1.29
CA ARG A 269 -11.22 22.53 -1.14
C ARG A 269 -12.14 22.94 -2.31
N GLY A 270 -12.50 22.00 -3.19
CA GLY A 270 -13.39 22.29 -4.33
C GLY A 270 -12.67 22.80 -5.58
N THR A 271 -13.45 23.23 -6.57
CA THR A 271 -12.91 23.71 -7.84
C THR A 271 -12.43 25.16 -7.69
N THR A 272 -11.11 25.37 -7.78
CA THR A 272 -10.46 26.66 -7.62
C THR A 272 -10.02 27.29 -8.95
N SER A 273 -10.18 26.57 -10.06
CA SER A 273 -9.83 27.04 -11.41
C SER A 273 -10.89 26.60 -12.42
N PRO A 274 -11.27 27.45 -13.39
CA PRO A 274 -12.16 27.06 -14.50
C PRO A 274 -11.62 25.89 -15.33
N ASN A 275 -10.29 25.78 -15.42
CA ASN A 275 -9.61 24.71 -16.16
C ASN A 275 -9.42 23.42 -15.34
N GLY A 276 -9.98 23.38 -14.11
CA GLY A 276 -9.77 22.27 -13.19
C GLY A 276 -8.35 22.24 -12.61
N GLY A 277 -8.00 21.13 -11.99
CA GLY A 277 -6.69 20.84 -11.41
C GLY A 277 -6.79 19.71 -10.40
N SER A 278 -5.74 18.90 -10.31
CA SER A 278 -5.62 17.81 -9.36
C SER A 278 -4.48 18.07 -8.38
N PRO A 279 -4.58 17.65 -7.13
CA PRO A 279 -3.48 17.77 -6.18
C PRO A 279 -2.27 16.96 -6.66
N LEU A 280 -1.08 17.43 -6.31
CA LEU A 280 0.16 16.68 -6.48
C LEU A 280 0.16 15.51 -5.49
N ILE A 281 0.40 14.28 -5.97
CA ILE A 281 0.42 13.09 -5.13
C ILE A 281 1.82 12.48 -5.16
N LEU A 282 2.45 12.41 -3.97
CA LEU A 282 3.79 11.87 -3.80
C LEU A 282 3.75 10.65 -2.89
N ILE A 283 4.37 9.56 -3.32
CA ILE A 283 4.58 8.36 -2.51
C ILE A 283 6.07 8.21 -2.22
N ASP A 284 6.45 8.39 -0.94
CA ASP A 284 7.86 8.46 -0.50
C ASP A 284 8.69 9.45 -1.35
N GLY A 285 8.12 10.63 -1.64
CA GLY A 285 8.78 11.72 -2.39
C GLY A 285 8.62 11.65 -3.91
N VAL A 286 8.17 10.54 -4.49
CA VAL A 286 8.06 10.35 -5.96
C VAL A 286 6.61 10.49 -6.41
N GLU A 287 6.37 11.32 -7.45
CA GLU A 287 5.05 11.46 -8.06
C GLU A 287 4.60 10.14 -8.71
N THR A 288 3.45 9.63 -8.30
CA THR A 288 2.86 8.42 -8.86
C THR A 288 1.36 8.34 -8.57
N TYR A 289 0.69 7.38 -9.17
CA TYR A 289 -0.74 7.16 -9.00
C TYR A 289 -1.01 6.37 -7.70
N PRO A 290 -1.90 6.85 -6.81
CA PRO A 290 -2.22 6.17 -5.55
C PRO A 290 -2.81 4.77 -5.74
N ASP A 291 -3.43 4.51 -6.88
CA ASP A 291 -4.04 3.21 -7.18
C ASP A 291 -3.01 2.10 -7.46
N ARG A 292 -1.73 2.48 -7.63
CA ARG A 292 -0.62 1.55 -7.91
C ARG A 292 0.11 1.09 -6.65
N ILE A 293 -0.26 1.62 -5.46
CA ILE A 293 0.32 1.19 -4.20
C ILE A 293 -0.59 0.21 -3.46
N ASN A 294 0.02 -0.71 -2.73
CA ASN A 294 -0.67 -1.53 -1.76
C ASN A 294 -1.08 -0.69 -0.53
N SER A 295 -2.38 -0.56 -0.27
CA SER A 295 -2.90 0.19 0.88
C SER A 295 -2.37 -0.31 2.24
N ASN A 296 -2.03 -1.61 2.32
CA ASN A 296 -1.45 -2.20 3.53
C ASN A 296 0.00 -1.76 3.81
N ASP A 297 0.69 -1.20 2.80
CA ASP A 297 2.05 -0.68 2.96
C ASP A 297 2.08 0.76 3.47
N ILE A 298 0.94 1.43 3.59
CA ILE A 298 0.86 2.83 3.99
C ILE A 298 1.05 2.94 5.51
N GLU A 299 1.93 3.83 5.95
CA GLU A 299 2.13 4.25 7.33
C GLU A 299 1.23 5.44 7.67
N SER A 300 1.28 6.48 6.82
CA SER A 300 0.49 7.69 6.98
C SER A 300 0.22 8.39 5.66
N ILE A 301 -0.84 9.18 5.63
CA ILE A 301 -1.18 10.07 4.52
C ILE A 301 -1.35 11.47 5.09
N THR A 302 -0.59 12.42 4.55
CA THR A 302 -0.64 13.83 4.93
C THR A 302 -1.16 14.65 3.75
N VAL A 303 -2.16 15.50 4.00
CA VAL A 303 -2.74 16.39 3.00
C VAL A 303 -2.43 17.84 3.35
N LEU A 304 -1.66 18.49 2.49
CA LEU A 304 -1.32 19.90 2.56
C LEU A 304 -2.40 20.67 1.80
N LYS A 305 -3.22 21.44 2.52
CA LYS A 305 -4.45 22.01 1.96
C LYS A 305 -4.32 23.49 1.56
N ASP A 306 -3.28 24.17 2.00
CA ASP A 306 -3.06 25.58 1.71
C ASP A 306 -1.73 25.85 1.02
N ALA A 307 -1.62 27.07 0.45
CA ALA A 307 -0.44 27.49 -0.28
C ALA A 307 0.81 27.55 0.62
N SER A 308 0.65 27.86 1.91
CA SER A 308 1.80 28.01 2.81
C SER A 308 2.44 26.66 3.12
N SER A 309 1.63 25.63 3.38
CA SER A 309 2.12 24.27 3.61
C SER A 309 2.62 23.60 2.33
N ALA A 310 2.07 23.97 1.16
CA ALA A 310 2.43 23.41 -0.15
C ALA A 310 3.53 24.20 -0.89
N ALA A 311 3.96 25.38 -0.36
CA ALA A 311 4.86 26.32 -1.03
C ALA A 311 6.18 25.70 -1.54
N ILE A 312 6.71 24.72 -0.82
CA ILE A 312 7.96 24.03 -1.16
C ILE A 312 7.87 23.24 -2.49
N TYR A 313 6.64 22.93 -2.94
CA TYR A 313 6.37 22.23 -4.21
C TYR A 313 6.10 23.20 -5.37
N GLY A 314 6.21 24.52 -5.13
CA GLY A 314 6.02 25.57 -6.15
C GLY A 314 4.64 25.48 -6.82
N ALA A 315 4.61 25.76 -8.13
CA ALA A 315 3.39 25.73 -8.93
C ALA A 315 2.67 24.38 -8.96
N ARG A 316 3.39 23.27 -8.79
CA ARG A 316 2.80 21.91 -8.74
C ARG A 316 1.92 21.68 -7.51
N GLY A 317 2.18 22.43 -6.41
CA GLY A 317 1.38 22.40 -5.20
C GLY A 317 0.14 23.29 -5.20
N ALA A 318 -0.17 23.99 -6.31
CA ALA A 318 -1.25 25.00 -6.39
C ALA A 318 -2.64 24.43 -6.03
N PHE A 319 -2.90 23.16 -6.32
CA PHE A 319 -4.15 22.45 -6.00
C PHE A 319 -4.06 21.61 -4.72
N GLY A 320 -3.03 21.86 -3.90
CA GLY A 320 -2.70 21.08 -2.71
C GLY A 320 -1.80 19.89 -3.01
N VAL A 321 -1.32 19.23 -1.94
CA VAL A 321 -0.40 18.10 -2.04
C VAL A 321 -0.87 16.97 -1.13
N ILE A 322 -0.82 15.74 -1.63
CA ILE A 322 -1.08 14.51 -0.88
C ILE A 322 0.24 13.74 -0.76
N LEU A 323 0.75 13.63 0.47
CA LEU A 323 1.97 12.92 0.79
C LEU A 323 1.62 11.55 1.39
N ILE A 324 2.03 10.48 0.74
CA ILE A 324 1.84 9.13 1.22
C ILE A 324 3.19 8.59 1.67
N THR A 325 3.30 8.31 2.97
CA THR A 325 4.48 7.69 3.57
C THR A 325 4.23 6.21 3.76
N THR A 326 5.18 5.38 3.40
CA THR A 326 5.06 3.94 3.54
C THR A 326 5.82 3.40 4.72
N LYS A 327 5.36 2.26 5.23
CA LYS A 327 5.97 1.52 6.32
C LYS A 327 7.44 1.22 6.06
N SER A 328 8.19 1.11 7.14
CA SER A 328 9.60 0.71 7.15
C SER A 328 9.83 -0.32 8.24
N GLY A 329 10.89 -1.10 8.14
CA GLY A 329 11.42 -1.87 9.26
C GLY A 329 12.03 -0.97 10.33
N ARG A 330 12.25 -1.49 11.52
CA ARG A 330 12.93 -0.80 12.61
C ARG A 330 14.22 -1.51 13.00
N TYR A 331 15.21 -0.76 13.39
CA TYR A 331 16.45 -1.34 13.91
C TYR A 331 16.19 -2.09 15.23
N ASN A 332 16.95 -3.15 15.49
CA ASN A 332 16.83 -4.00 16.67
C ASN A 332 15.43 -4.64 16.88
N GLU A 333 14.64 -4.79 15.82
CA GLU A 333 13.32 -5.41 15.85
C GLU A 333 13.41 -6.86 15.35
N LYS A 334 12.82 -7.79 16.07
CA LYS A 334 12.71 -9.18 15.61
C LYS A 334 11.89 -9.24 14.32
N ALA A 335 12.20 -10.20 13.46
CA ALA A 335 11.42 -10.42 12.25
C ALA A 335 9.95 -10.70 12.60
N GLU A 336 9.06 -9.91 12.03
CA GLU A 336 7.60 -10.05 12.13
C GLU A 336 7.06 -10.39 10.74
N VAL A 337 6.32 -11.47 10.64
CA VAL A 337 5.60 -11.86 9.43
C VAL A 337 4.12 -11.65 9.67
N SER A 338 3.48 -10.84 8.84
CA SER A 338 2.05 -10.63 8.88
C SER A 338 1.40 -11.00 7.55
N TYR A 339 0.32 -11.74 7.62
CA TYR A 339 -0.54 -12.04 6.49
C TYR A 339 -1.93 -11.46 6.74
N ASN A 340 -2.47 -10.78 5.73
CA ASN A 340 -3.83 -10.26 5.75
C ASN A 340 -4.52 -10.65 4.45
N GLY A 341 -5.63 -11.35 4.54
CA GLY A 341 -6.40 -11.77 3.39
C GLY A 341 -7.89 -11.59 3.64
N TYR A 342 -8.61 -11.17 2.61
CA TYR A 342 -10.06 -11.10 2.67
C TYR A 342 -10.71 -11.53 1.35
N PHE A 343 -11.91 -12.05 1.49
CA PHE A 343 -12.87 -12.25 0.41
C PHE A 343 -14.06 -11.33 0.66
N SER A 344 -14.53 -10.64 -0.37
CA SER A 344 -15.72 -9.80 -0.26
C SER A 344 -16.65 -9.96 -1.46
N MET A 345 -17.94 -9.76 -1.20
CA MET A 345 -18.98 -9.68 -2.22
C MET A 345 -19.54 -8.27 -2.20
N SER A 346 -19.56 -7.61 -3.34
CA SER A 346 -20.20 -6.29 -3.48
C SER A 346 -21.48 -6.44 -4.25
N SER A 347 -22.51 -5.73 -3.83
CA SER A 347 -23.83 -5.64 -4.50
C SER A 347 -24.15 -4.19 -4.86
N PRO A 348 -25.07 -3.95 -5.80
CA PRO A 348 -25.54 -2.61 -6.14
C PRO A 348 -26.09 -1.88 -4.91
N THR A 349 -25.77 -0.61 -4.79
CA THR A 349 -26.29 0.28 -3.74
C THR A 349 -27.48 1.09 -4.21
N THR A 350 -27.78 1.06 -5.52
CA THR A 350 -28.96 1.67 -6.13
C THR A 350 -30.04 0.62 -6.36
N SER A 351 -31.28 1.06 -6.54
CA SER A 351 -32.35 0.14 -6.93
C SER A 351 -32.04 -0.55 -8.26
N THR A 352 -32.30 -1.85 -8.31
CA THR A 352 -32.21 -2.68 -9.51
C THR A 352 -33.59 -3.00 -10.05
N ASP A 353 -34.64 -2.39 -9.46
CA ASP A 353 -36.03 -2.52 -9.85
C ASP A 353 -36.33 -1.61 -11.05
N TYR A 354 -35.98 -2.09 -12.22
CA TYR A 354 -36.22 -1.41 -13.49
C TYR A 354 -37.60 -1.81 -14.06
N GLU A 355 -38.18 -0.94 -14.91
CA GLU A 355 -39.41 -1.28 -15.62
C GLU A 355 -39.12 -2.37 -16.67
N THR A 356 -39.60 -3.56 -16.41
CA THR A 356 -39.47 -4.73 -17.30
C THR A 356 -40.70 -4.98 -18.18
N ARG A 357 -41.77 -4.22 -18.00
CA ARG A 357 -43.00 -4.36 -18.80
C ARG A 357 -42.86 -3.53 -20.06
N GLY A 358 -42.86 -4.19 -21.21
CA GLY A 358 -42.68 -3.58 -22.52
C GLY A 358 -43.68 -2.45 -22.83
N TYR A 359 -44.94 -2.60 -22.39
CA TYR A 359 -45.96 -1.57 -22.57
C TYR A 359 -45.53 -0.23 -21.94
N TYR A 360 -45.19 -0.25 -20.66
CA TYR A 360 -44.82 1.00 -19.96
C TYR A 360 -43.52 1.57 -20.42
N SER A 361 -42.52 0.73 -20.66
CA SER A 361 -41.21 1.13 -21.19
C SER A 361 -41.38 1.88 -22.54
N ALA A 362 -42.15 1.33 -23.48
CA ALA A 362 -42.38 1.96 -24.77
C ALA A 362 -43.18 3.26 -24.65
N LYS A 363 -44.28 3.27 -23.84
CA LYS A 363 -45.09 4.48 -23.62
C LYS A 363 -44.31 5.62 -23.00
N ILE A 364 -43.42 5.34 -22.05
CA ILE A 364 -42.59 6.34 -21.41
C ILE A 364 -41.58 6.92 -22.42
N ALA A 365 -40.95 6.06 -23.24
CA ALA A 365 -40.02 6.51 -24.28
C ALA A 365 -40.74 7.39 -25.31
N ASP A 366 -41.91 6.98 -25.80
CA ASP A 366 -42.68 7.79 -26.74
C ASP A 366 -43.12 9.12 -26.14
N PHE A 367 -43.54 9.15 -24.88
CA PHE A 367 -43.93 10.39 -24.18
C PHE A 367 -42.79 11.40 -24.12
N PHE A 368 -41.58 10.96 -23.72
CA PHE A 368 -40.43 11.86 -23.64
C PHE A 368 -39.98 12.34 -25.01
N MET A 369 -39.99 11.48 -26.03
CA MET A 369 -39.63 11.87 -27.39
C MET A 369 -40.63 12.83 -28.01
N MET A 370 -41.93 12.59 -27.81
CA MET A 370 -42.98 13.51 -28.21
C MET A 370 -42.82 14.89 -27.56
N ALA A 371 -42.48 14.94 -26.27
CA ALA A 371 -42.30 16.19 -25.55
C ALA A 371 -41.04 17.00 -26.01
N THR A 372 -40.01 16.31 -26.49
CA THR A 372 -38.74 16.94 -26.86
C THR A 372 -38.54 17.13 -28.37
N GLN A 373 -39.06 16.20 -29.17
CA GLN A 373 -38.80 16.14 -30.63
C GLN A 373 -40.08 16.13 -31.46
N ASN A 374 -41.24 16.18 -30.82
CA ASN A 374 -42.59 16.09 -31.47
C ASN A 374 -42.80 14.86 -32.37
N THR A 375 -42.09 13.76 -32.05
CA THR A 375 -42.24 12.46 -32.73
C THR A 375 -42.10 11.34 -31.67
N PRO A 376 -42.87 10.23 -31.77
CA PRO A 376 -42.71 9.12 -30.86
C PRO A 376 -41.34 8.43 -31.09
N TYR A 377 -40.80 7.76 -30.06
CA TYR A 377 -39.57 6.96 -30.17
C TYR A 377 -39.84 5.67 -30.95
N THR A 378 -40.97 5.05 -30.72
CA THR A 378 -41.36 3.76 -31.34
C THR A 378 -42.33 3.94 -32.50
N SER A 379 -42.39 2.92 -33.37
CA SER A 379 -43.37 2.82 -34.47
C SER A 379 -44.50 1.89 -34.14
N TYR A 380 -44.83 1.70 -32.85
CA TYR A 380 -45.95 0.84 -32.43
C TYR A 380 -47.30 1.40 -32.84
N THR A 381 -48.11 0.51 -33.42
CA THR A 381 -49.53 0.78 -33.71
C THR A 381 -50.35 0.62 -32.43
N GLU A 382 -51.63 1.06 -32.47
CA GLU A 382 -52.54 0.79 -31.38
C GLU A 382 -52.76 -0.70 -31.10
N ALA A 383 -52.74 -1.54 -32.15
CA ALA A 383 -52.83 -3.00 -32.04
C ALA A 383 -51.58 -3.57 -31.28
N ASP A 384 -50.37 -3.04 -31.56
CA ASP A 384 -49.18 -3.44 -30.86
C ASP A 384 -49.24 -3.03 -29.37
N TYR A 385 -49.68 -1.83 -29.09
CA TYR A 385 -49.84 -1.37 -27.70
C TYR A 385 -50.90 -2.20 -26.97
N LYS A 386 -52.00 -2.60 -27.65
CA LYS A 386 -52.96 -3.55 -27.08
C LYS A 386 -52.33 -4.90 -26.77
N ALA A 387 -51.55 -5.43 -27.69
CA ALA A 387 -50.84 -6.68 -27.50
C ALA A 387 -49.77 -6.60 -26.37
N LEU A 388 -49.04 -5.51 -26.27
CA LEU A 388 -48.13 -5.23 -25.14
C LEU A 388 -48.87 -5.12 -23.80
N TRP A 389 -50.08 -4.46 -23.81
CA TRP A 389 -50.89 -4.36 -22.61
C TRP A 389 -51.41 -5.71 -22.12
N GLU A 390 -51.86 -6.56 -23.04
CA GLU A 390 -52.34 -7.92 -22.71
C GLU A 390 -51.24 -8.79 -22.11
N ARG A 391 -49.94 -8.55 -22.49
CA ARG A 391 -48.73 -9.26 -22.01
C ARG A 391 -48.09 -8.64 -20.77
N ARG A 392 -48.49 -7.46 -20.34
CA ARG A 392 -47.77 -6.64 -19.35
C ARG A 392 -47.41 -7.35 -18.03
N ASN A 393 -48.12 -8.46 -17.72
CA ASN A 393 -47.86 -9.26 -16.52
C ASN A 393 -47.12 -10.58 -16.81
N ASP A 394 -46.80 -10.87 -18.07
CA ASP A 394 -46.05 -12.08 -18.44
C ASP A 394 -44.60 -11.88 -18.08
N LYS A 395 -44.12 -12.63 -17.09
CA LYS A 395 -42.67 -12.57 -16.65
C LYS A 395 -41.76 -13.38 -17.53
N THR A 396 -42.29 -14.29 -18.32
CA THR A 396 -41.58 -15.16 -19.25
C THR A 396 -42.30 -15.19 -20.57
N GLU A 397 -41.59 -15.54 -21.64
CA GLU A 397 -42.24 -15.70 -22.95
C GLU A 397 -43.25 -16.83 -22.93
N ASN A 398 -44.44 -16.53 -23.45
CA ASN A 398 -45.49 -17.51 -23.64
C ASN A 398 -45.50 -17.95 -25.11
N PRO A 399 -45.34 -19.26 -25.42
CA PRO A 399 -45.32 -19.74 -26.81
C PRO A 399 -46.59 -19.39 -27.61
N ALA A 400 -47.76 -19.26 -26.95
CA ALA A 400 -49.00 -18.80 -27.59
C ALA A 400 -49.03 -17.30 -27.92
N ARG A 401 -48.08 -16.53 -27.30
CA ARG A 401 -47.95 -15.09 -27.46
C ARG A 401 -46.47 -14.73 -27.49
N PRO A 402 -45.73 -15.12 -28.55
CA PRO A 402 -44.26 -14.92 -28.58
C PRO A 402 -43.92 -13.44 -28.47
N TRP A 403 -42.73 -13.17 -27.92
CA TRP A 403 -42.24 -11.81 -27.72
C TRP A 403 -41.81 -11.14 -29.01
N VAL A 404 -41.44 -11.92 -30.03
CA VAL A 404 -41.13 -11.43 -31.37
C VAL A 404 -42.04 -12.11 -32.36
N ILE A 405 -42.77 -11.31 -33.10
CA ILE A 405 -43.64 -11.77 -34.21
C ILE A 405 -43.17 -11.14 -35.53
N THR A 406 -43.59 -11.69 -36.62
CA THR A 406 -43.42 -11.09 -37.94
C THR A 406 -44.74 -10.54 -38.44
N ASP A 407 -44.73 -9.33 -38.95
CA ASP A 407 -45.89 -8.66 -39.51
C ASP A 407 -45.52 -7.94 -40.82
N ARG A 408 -46.48 -7.84 -41.72
CA ARG A 408 -46.28 -7.15 -43.00
C ARG A 408 -46.67 -5.69 -42.87
N ARG A 409 -45.66 -4.82 -42.82
CA ARG A 409 -45.83 -3.37 -42.69
C ARG A 409 -45.11 -2.67 -43.83
N ASN A 410 -45.73 -1.62 -44.37
CA ASN A 410 -45.14 -0.85 -45.47
C ASN A 410 -44.68 -1.75 -46.66
N GLY A 411 -45.46 -2.79 -46.94
CA GLY A 411 -45.16 -3.72 -48.03
C GLY A 411 -44.09 -4.77 -47.77
N ARG A 412 -43.51 -4.82 -46.58
CA ARG A 412 -42.36 -5.68 -46.22
C ARG A 412 -42.63 -6.45 -44.93
N GLN A 413 -42.13 -7.67 -44.83
CA GLN A 413 -42.10 -8.42 -43.58
C GLN A 413 -41.12 -7.73 -42.59
N GLN A 414 -41.57 -7.51 -41.34
CA GLN A 414 -40.80 -6.86 -40.28
C GLN A 414 -40.90 -7.67 -39.01
N TYR A 415 -39.88 -7.57 -38.16
CA TYR A 415 -39.95 -8.01 -36.77
C TYR A 415 -40.73 -6.99 -35.96
N VAL A 416 -41.66 -7.45 -35.12
CA VAL A 416 -42.39 -6.65 -34.14
C VAL A 416 -42.08 -7.20 -32.76
N TYR A 417 -41.56 -6.37 -31.91
CA TYR A 417 -41.09 -6.76 -30.59
C TYR A 417 -42.14 -6.42 -29.55
N LEU A 418 -42.61 -7.42 -28.83
CA LEU A 418 -43.70 -7.32 -27.85
C LEU A 418 -43.31 -7.97 -26.53
N ALA A 419 -42.10 -7.79 -26.10
CA ALA A 419 -41.52 -8.45 -24.95
C ALA A 419 -41.81 -7.73 -23.61
N ASN A 420 -41.56 -8.45 -22.53
CA ASN A 420 -41.30 -7.93 -21.18
C ASN A 420 -39.94 -8.39 -20.76
N PHE A 421 -38.89 -7.83 -21.38
CA PHE A 421 -37.53 -8.32 -21.24
C PHE A 421 -36.81 -7.60 -20.13
N ASP A 422 -36.21 -8.38 -19.22
CA ASP A 422 -35.41 -7.86 -18.11
C ASP A 422 -33.94 -7.65 -18.54
N TRP A 423 -33.69 -6.49 -19.12
CA TRP A 423 -32.34 -6.11 -19.58
C TRP A 423 -31.31 -6.05 -18.46
N TYR A 424 -31.70 -5.58 -17.25
CA TYR A 424 -30.79 -5.46 -16.14
C TYR A 424 -30.24 -6.85 -15.74
N ASN A 425 -31.14 -7.79 -15.46
CA ASN A 425 -30.75 -9.14 -15.08
C ASN A 425 -30.14 -9.95 -16.23
N TYR A 426 -30.35 -9.58 -17.46
CA TYR A 426 -29.68 -10.17 -18.61
C TYR A 426 -28.21 -9.72 -18.72
N LEU A 427 -27.93 -8.44 -18.45
CA LEU A 427 -26.62 -7.82 -18.68
C LEU A 427 -25.71 -7.87 -17.44
N TYR A 428 -26.27 -7.81 -16.22
CA TYR A 428 -25.52 -7.60 -15.00
C TYR A 428 -25.76 -8.65 -13.92
N ASP A 429 -24.70 -8.96 -13.19
CA ASP A 429 -24.75 -9.75 -11.97
C ASP A 429 -24.99 -8.85 -10.74
N ASP A 430 -25.80 -9.33 -9.80
CA ASP A 430 -26.08 -8.63 -8.52
C ASP A 430 -24.92 -8.75 -7.52
N SER A 431 -23.95 -9.57 -7.81
CA SER A 431 -22.81 -9.81 -6.91
C SER A 431 -21.47 -9.80 -7.65
N ARG A 432 -20.50 -9.18 -7.00
CA ARG A 432 -19.17 -8.99 -7.53
C ARG A 432 -18.12 -9.48 -6.52
N PRO A 433 -17.54 -10.67 -6.71
CA PRO A 433 -16.53 -11.20 -5.80
C PRO A 433 -15.19 -10.49 -5.96
N THR A 434 -14.51 -10.33 -4.84
CA THR A 434 -13.17 -9.75 -4.75
C THR A 434 -12.32 -10.57 -3.80
N TRP A 435 -11.06 -10.82 -4.17
CA TRP A 435 -10.04 -11.49 -3.35
C TRP A 435 -8.85 -10.57 -3.17
N ASP A 436 -8.34 -10.49 -1.98
CA ASP A 436 -7.14 -9.74 -1.62
C ASP A 436 -6.27 -10.56 -0.68
N HIS A 437 -5.01 -10.73 -1.03
CA HIS A 437 -4.02 -11.44 -0.24
C HIS A 437 -2.78 -10.57 -0.10
N ASN A 438 -2.40 -10.27 1.12
CA ASN A 438 -1.25 -9.44 1.45
C ASN A 438 -0.34 -10.15 2.44
N ILE A 439 0.96 -10.15 2.16
CA ILE A 439 2.00 -10.60 3.07
C ILE A 439 2.99 -9.46 3.31
N ASN A 440 3.41 -9.29 4.55
CA ASN A 440 4.41 -8.29 4.94
C ASN A 440 5.41 -8.92 5.91
N ILE A 441 6.69 -8.69 5.66
CA ILE A 441 7.79 -9.13 6.50
C ILE A 441 8.62 -7.90 6.83
N LYS A 442 8.77 -7.59 8.10
CA LYS A 442 9.59 -6.46 8.56
C LYS A 442 10.46 -6.88 9.75
N GLY A 443 11.56 -6.20 9.95
CA GLY A 443 12.48 -6.45 11.05
C GLY A 443 13.76 -5.66 10.90
N GLY A 444 14.73 -5.97 11.77
CA GLY A 444 16.04 -5.36 11.65
C GLY A 444 17.05 -5.81 12.73
N THR A 445 18.30 -5.67 12.36
CA THR A 445 19.47 -5.80 13.25
C THR A 445 19.86 -4.43 13.81
N LYS A 446 21.00 -4.33 14.49
CA LYS A 446 21.55 -3.03 14.93
C LYS A 446 21.89 -2.07 13.79
N ALA A 447 22.31 -2.62 12.63
CA ALA A 447 22.80 -1.84 11.51
C ALA A 447 21.89 -1.86 10.28
N LEU A 448 20.93 -2.77 10.19
CA LEU A 448 20.05 -2.93 9.03
C LEU A 448 18.60 -3.02 9.48
N SER A 449 17.72 -2.28 8.85
CA SER A 449 16.27 -2.51 8.91
C SER A 449 15.74 -2.85 7.54
N TYR A 450 14.69 -3.68 7.48
CA TYR A 450 14.10 -4.16 6.25
C TYR A 450 12.59 -4.30 6.34
N MET A 451 11.94 -4.12 5.19
CA MET A 451 10.54 -4.45 4.97
C MET A 451 10.38 -5.03 3.56
N VAL A 452 9.67 -6.13 3.46
CA VAL A 452 9.29 -6.77 2.19
C VAL A 452 7.79 -7.00 2.23
N SER A 453 7.08 -6.60 1.19
CA SER A 453 5.64 -6.87 1.06
C SER A 453 5.28 -7.41 -0.31
N GLY A 454 4.20 -8.18 -0.36
CA GLY A 454 3.59 -8.68 -1.58
C GLY A 454 2.08 -8.66 -1.47
N ARG A 455 1.39 -8.24 -2.54
CA ARG A 455 -0.08 -8.25 -2.62
C ARG A 455 -0.54 -8.88 -3.93
N TYR A 456 -1.54 -9.72 -3.85
CA TYR A 456 -2.37 -10.16 -4.96
C TYR A 456 -3.79 -9.69 -4.76
N TYR A 457 -4.34 -9.01 -5.76
CA TYR A 457 -5.72 -8.53 -5.75
C TYR A 457 -6.42 -8.97 -7.02
N GLN A 458 -7.65 -9.48 -6.89
CA GLN A 458 -8.50 -9.85 -8.01
C GLN A 458 -9.93 -9.37 -7.77
N GLN A 459 -10.54 -8.77 -8.79
CA GLN A 459 -11.93 -8.33 -8.76
C GLN A 459 -12.63 -8.71 -10.07
N LYS A 460 -13.77 -9.40 -9.96
CA LYS A 460 -14.68 -9.65 -11.07
C LYS A 460 -15.55 -8.42 -11.29
N GLY A 461 -15.84 -8.07 -12.54
CA GLY A 461 -16.81 -7.04 -12.88
C GLY A 461 -18.25 -7.53 -12.77
N VAL A 462 -19.19 -6.67 -13.17
CA VAL A 462 -20.62 -6.95 -13.07
C VAL A 462 -21.25 -7.50 -14.34
N ASN A 463 -20.51 -7.52 -15.46
CA ASN A 463 -21.05 -8.01 -16.72
C ASN A 463 -21.33 -9.52 -16.62
N ARG A 464 -22.58 -9.92 -16.95
CA ARG A 464 -23.03 -11.32 -16.86
C ARG A 464 -22.68 -12.11 -18.11
N LEU A 465 -22.78 -11.50 -19.29
CA LEU A 465 -22.58 -12.19 -20.57
C LEU A 465 -21.15 -12.70 -20.72
N GLU A 466 -20.18 -11.85 -20.44
CA GLU A 466 -18.76 -12.19 -20.31
C GLU A 466 -18.15 -11.31 -19.22
N PRO A 467 -17.81 -11.88 -18.06
CA PRO A 467 -17.32 -11.11 -16.94
C PRO A 467 -15.95 -10.47 -17.21
N ASP A 468 -15.89 -9.16 -17.03
CA ASP A 468 -14.64 -8.45 -16.99
C ASP A 468 -13.87 -8.79 -15.71
N MET A 469 -12.53 -8.76 -15.80
CA MET A 469 -11.67 -9.21 -14.72
C MET A 469 -10.46 -8.30 -14.55
N PHE A 470 -10.31 -7.76 -13.36
CA PHE A 470 -9.13 -7.02 -12.96
C PHE A 470 -8.28 -7.83 -12.00
N ARG A 471 -6.96 -7.90 -12.26
CA ARG A 471 -5.97 -8.49 -11.36
C ARG A 471 -4.83 -7.53 -11.18
N SER A 472 -4.31 -7.40 -9.96
CA SER A 472 -3.10 -6.64 -9.71
C SER A 472 -2.15 -7.34 -8.76
N TYR A 473 -0.87 -7.03 -8.93
CA TYR A 473 0.24 -7.54 -8.16
C TYR A 473 1.07 -6.35 -7.69
N ASN A 474 1.36 -6.30 -6.40
CA ASN A 474 2.29 -5.35 -5.84
C ASN A 474 3.43 -6.12 -5.17
N PHE A 475 4.64 -5.62 -5.31
CA PHE A 475 5.80 -6.11 -4.58
C PHE A 475 6.63 -4.91 -4.15
N ARG A 476 7.15 -4.96 -2.91
CA ARG A 476 7.96 -3.89 -2.36
C ARG A 476 9.08 -4.43 -1.50
N VAL A 477 10.26 -3.82 -1.64
CA VAL A 477 11.40 -4.03 -0.77
C VAL A 477 11.92 -2.67 -0.32
N LYS A 478 12.01 -2.49 0.99
CA LYS A 478 12.60 -1.29 1.60
C LYS A 478 13.71 -1.71 2.57
N LEU A 479 14.90 -1.22 2.35
CA LEU A 479 16.10 -1.53 3.13
C LEU A 479 16.70 -0.21 3.62
N GLN A 480 17.20 -0.20 4.84
CA GLN A 480 17.93 0.93 5.38
C GLN A 480 19.08 0.42 6.24
N ALA A 481 20.32 0.88 5.95
CA ALA A 481 21.52 0.45 6.62
C ALA A 481 22.28 1.64 7.21
N GLU A 482 22.63 1.56 8.48
CA GLU A 482 23.55 2.49 9.13
C GLU A 482 25.01 2.00 8.91
N ILE A 483 25.65 2.53 7.87
CA ILE A 483 27.01 2.14 7.45
C ILE A 483 28.03 2.69 8.44
N LYS A 484 27.80 3.90 8.91
CA LYS A 484 28.58 4.61 9.94
C LYS A 484 27.61 5.47 10.75
N PRO A 485 27.96 5.90 11.97
CA PRO A 485 27.08 6.78 12.75
C PRO A 485 26.68 8.08 12.03
N TRP A 486 27.51 8.51 11.09
CA TRP A 486 27.27 9.70 10.26
C TRP A 486 26.70 9.41 8.88
N LEU A 487 26.58 8.12 8.44
CA LEU A 487 26.12 7.72 7.10
C LEU A 487 25.07 6.63 7.18
N THR A 488 23.88 6.93 6.74
CA THR A 488 22.78 5.98 6.51
C THR A 488 22.51 5.90 5.02
N ILE A 489 22.39 4.69 4.47
CA ILE A 489 21.98 4.42 3.08
C ILE A 489 20.67 3.67 3.12
N ALA A 490 19.74 4.04 2.24
CA ALA A 490 18.47 3.34 2.09
C ALA A 490 18.16 3.05 0.62
N SER A 491 17.38 2.00 0.39
CA SER A 491 16.79 1.67 -0.91
C SER A 491 15.33 1.31 -0.73
N ASN A 492 14.50 1.77 -1.67
CA ASN A 492 13.07 1.51 -1.69
C ASN A 492 12.65 1.17 -3.13
N THR A 493 12.43 -0.11 -3.39
CA THR A 493 11.97 -0.60 -4.69
C THR A 493 10.53 -1.05 -4.58
N LYS A 494 9.66 -0.53 -5.44
CA LYS A 494 8.26 -0.91 -5.58
C LYS A 494 7.98 -1.35 -7.01
N PHE A 495 7.23 -2.42 -7.15
CA PHE A 495 6.72 -2.95 -8.40
C PHE A 495 5.20 -3.03 -8.34
N PHE A 496 4.57 -2.63 -9.42
CA PHE A 496 3.13 -2.77 -9.65
C PHE A 496 2.88 -3.37 -11.02
N GLN A 497 1.97 -4.31 -11.11
CA GLN A 497 1.40 -4.77 -12.37
C GLN A 497 -0.10 -4.94 -12.22
N SER A 498 -0.87 -4.50 -13.21
CA SER A 498 -2.27 -4.84 -13.35
C SER A 498 -2.58 -5.39 -14.73
N ASN A 499 -3.59 -6.27 -14.78
CA ASN A 499 -4.17 -6.78 -16.01
C ASN A 499 -5.69 -6.62 -15.89
N TYR A 500 -6.29 -5.92 -16.84
CA TYR A 500 -7.74 -5.78 -16.95
C TYR A 500 -8.19 -6.36 -18.29
N LYS A 501 -8.99 -7.40 -18.24
CA LYS A 501 -9.63 -8.00 -19.41
C LYS A 501 -11.09 -7.62 -19.42
N TYR A 502 -11.58 -7.12 -20.55
CA TYR A 502 -12.96 -6.71 -20.76
C TYR A 502 -13.47 -7.14 -22.13
N TYR A 503 -14.77 -7.12 -22.30
CA TYR A 503 -15.44 -7.54 -23.54
C TYR A 503 -16.35 -6.43 -24.04
N GLY A 504 -16.57 -6.36 -25.37
CA GLY A 504 -17.45 -5.38 -25.99
C GLY A 504 -16.70 -4.23 -26.65
N TYR A 505 -16.96 -3.00 -26.23
CA TYR A 505 -16.39 -1.79 -26.84
C TYR A 505 -14.92 -1.60 -26.54
N GLU A 506 -14.23 -0.89 -27.47
CA GLU A 506 -12.84 -0.44 -27.27
C GLU A 506 -12.68 0.43 -26.01
N ASP A 507 -13.68 1.27 -25.72
CA ASP A 507 -13.73 2.12 -24.56
C ASP A 507 -14.37 1.37 -23.37
N GLU A 508 -13.59 1.15 -22.35
CA GLU A 508 -13.98 0.46 -21.12
C GLU A 508 -15.24 1.10 -20.47
N TYR A 509 -15.38 2.41 -20.54
CA TYR A 509 -16.53 3.14 -20.01
C TYR A 509 -17.81 2.82 -20.80
N ASN A 510 -17.72 2.76 -22.13
CA ASN A 510 -18.83 2.45 -22.99
C ASN A 510 -19.31 0.99 -22.85
N ASN A 511 -18.44 0.07 -22.44
CA ASN A 511 -18.84 -1.31 -22.15
C ASN A 511 -19.91 -1.43 -21.08
N PHE A 512 -19.91 -0.52 -20.12
CA PHE A 512 -20.91 -0.51 -19.06
C PHE A 512 -22.14 0.32 -19.43
N ARG A 513 -21.95 1.45 -20.10
CA ARG A 513 -23.00 2.41 -20.39
C ARG A 513 -23.85 2.04 -21.61
N LYS A 514 -23.21 1.68 -22.72
CA LYS A 514 -23.88 1.52 -24.01
C LYS A 514 -24.94 0.40 -24.03
N PRO A 515 -24.74 -0.77 -23.39
CA PRO A 515 -25.74 -1.82 -23.42
C PRO A 515 -27.08 -1.47 -22.80
N THR A 516 -27.15 -0.44 -21.95
CA THR A 516 -28.39 -0.01 -21.28
C THR A 516 -29.00 1.27 -21.88
N LEU A 517 -28.32 1.91 -22.83
CA LEU A 517 -28.72 3.22 -23.31
C LEU A 517 -30.03 3.19 -24.10
N HIS A 518 -30.29 2.12 -24.81
CA HIS A 518 -31.46 1.91 -25.65
C HIS A 518 -32.24 0.63 -25.31
N ALA A 519 -32.13 0.16 -24.07
CA ALA A 519 -32.71 -1.09 -23.59
C ALA A 519 -34.21 -0.93 -23.24
N LEU A 520 -35.05 -0.83 -24.24
CA LEU A 520 -36.51 -0.89 -24.03
C LEU A 520 -36.94 -2.32 -23.66
N ALA A 521 -37.72 -2.46 -22.62
CA ALA A 521 -38.23 -3.75 -22.18
C ALA A 521 -39.10 -4.46 -23.21
N SER A 522 -39.62 -3.74 -24.19
CA SER A 522 -40.39 -4.32 -25.32
C SER A 522 -39.48 -5.03 -26.33
N PHE A 523 -38.16 -4.78 -26.33
CA PHE A 523 -37.22 -5.43 -27.23
C PHE A 523 -36.50 -6.60 -26.57
N VAL A 524 -35.94 -7.50 -27.37
CA VAL A 524 -35.12 -8.64 -26.97
C VAL A 524 -33.69 -8.48 -27.55
N PRO A 525 -32.67 -9.14 -27.01
CA PRO A 525 -31.31 -9.02 -27.54
C PRO A 525 -31.08 -9.73 -28.89
N VAL A 526 -31.86 -10.78 -29.18
CA VAL A 526 -31.66 -11.67 -30.32
C VAL A 526 -32.99 -11.95 -31.01
N ASN A 527 -32.98 -11.87 -32.33
CA ASN A 527 -34.12 -12.24 -33.18
C ASN A 527 -34.31 -13.77 -33.20
N PRO A 528 -35.49 -14.27 -33.64
CA PRO A 528 -35.76 -15.71 -33.78
C PRO A 528 -34.78 -16.44 -34.72
N ASP A 529 -34.13 -15.74 -35.64
CA ASP A 529 -33.13 -16.29 -36.56
C ASP A 529 -31.71 -16.32 -35.96
N GLY A 530 -31.53 -15.91 -34.69
CA GLY A 530 -30.26 -15.88 -33.97
C GLY A 530 -29.40 -14.62 -34.21
N THR A 531 -29.86 -13.68 -35.03
CA THR A 531 -29.17 -12.39 -35.27
C THR A 531 -29.44 -11.40 -34.15
N ALA A 532 -28.55 -10.43 -33.97
CA ALA A 532 -28.76 -9.37 -32.98
C ALA A 532 -29.93 -8.44 -33.40
N VAL A 533 -30.66 -7.93 -32.40
CA VAL A 533 -31.62 -6.85 -32.59
C VAL A 533 -30.86 -5.53 -32.65
N SER A 534 -30.85 -4.91 -33.85
CA SER A 534 -30.26 -3.61 -34.10
C SER A 534 -30.92 -2.96 -35.32
N HIS A 535 -30.85 -1.64 -35.44
CA HIS A 535 -31.42 -0.87 -36.54
C HIS A 535 -32.86 -1.25 -36.90
N THR A 536 -33.66 -1.50 -35.89
CA THR A 536 -35.04 -2.01 -36.09
C THR A 536 -35.95 -0.97 -36.72
N SER A 537 -36.86 -1.43 -37.61
CA SER A 537 -37.94 -0.63 -38.16
C SER A 537 -39.02 -0.23 -37.12
N MET A 538 -38.93 -0.77 -35.91
CA MET A 538 -39.83 -0.45 -34.82
C MET A 538 -39.47 0.85 -34.08
N THR A 539 -38.41 1.56 -34.47
CA THR A 539 -38.10 2.90 -33.98
C THR A 539 -38.22 3.92 -35.11
N GLN A 540 -38.69 5.12 -34.79
CA GLN A 540 -38.97 6.17 -35.76
C GLN A 540 -37.71 6.95 -36.23
N SER A 541 -36.64 6.85 -35.50
CA SER A 541 -35.43 7.64 -35.79
C SER A 541 -34.48 6.91 -36.71
N SER A 542 -34.26 7.45 -37.91
CA SER A 542 -33.22 6.97 -38.86
C SER A 542 -31.79 7.17 -38.37
N THR A 543 -31.62 7.98 -37.34
CA THR A 543 -30.30 8.30 -36.75
C THR A 543 -30.03 7.63 -35.43
N HIS A 544 -31.04 6.97 -34.84
CA HIS A 544 -30.89 6.29 -33.57
C HIS A 544 -30.63 4.81 -33.82
N TYR A 545 -29.44 4.44 -33.66
CA TYR A 545 -29.01 3.03 -33.65
C TYR A 545 -29.53 2.39 -32.36
N VAL A 546 -30.61 1.61 -32.46
CA VAL A 546 -31.02 0.74 -31.35
C VAL A 546 -30.04 -0.40 -31.30
N MET A 547 -29.02 -0.25 -30.46
CA MET A 547 -27.88 -1.13 -30.43
C MET A 547 -27.91 -2.14 -29.29
N ASP A 548 -29.04 -2.30 -28.63
CA ASP A 548 -29.14 -3.10 -27.39
C ASP A 548 -28.73 -4.55 -27.62
N GLY A 549 -29.33 -5.20 -28.62
CA GLY A 549 -28.96 -6.56 -28.98
C GLY A 549 -27.55 -6.65 -29.58
N TYR A 550 -27.19 -5.68 -30.42
CA TYR A 550 -25.84 -5.60 -31.01
C TYR A 550 -24.77 -5.45 -29.92
N ASN A 551 -24.97 -4.54 -28.97
CA ASN A 551 -24.06 -4.30 -27.86
C ASN A 551 -23.94 -5.54 -26.94
N ALA A 552 -25.07 -6.22 -26.66
CA ALA A 552 -25.06 -7.44 -25.88
C ALA A 552 -24.27 -8.56 -26.59
N MET A 553 -24.42 -8.70 -27.91
CA MET A 553 -23.69 -9.71 -28.69
C MET A 553 -22.22 -9.39 -28.84
N MET A 554 -21.82 -8.10 -28.88
CA MET A 554 -20.42 -7.71 -28.83
C MET A 554 -19.77 -8.15 -27.50
N GLN A 555 -20.49 -8.09 -26.39
CA GLN A 555 -20.01 -8.54 -25.09
C GLN A 555 -19.86 -10.07 -24.97
N LYS A 556 -20.45 -10.86 -25.87
CA LYS A 556 -20.34 -12.33 -25.86
C LYS A 556 -19.00 -12.88 -26.41
N GLY A 557 -17.88 -12.26 -26.04
CA GLY A 557 -16.55 -12.87 -26.13
C GLY A 557 -15.79 -12.71 -27.43
N LYS A 558 -16.38 -12.18 -28.51
CA LYS A 558 -15.67 -11.98 -29.79
C LYS A 558 -14.92 -10.67 -29.85
N SER A 559 -15.49 -9.59 -29.29
CA SER A 559 -14.85 -8.29 -29.14
C SER A 559 -14.32 -8.18 -27.70
N PHE A 560 -13.02 -7.95 -27.55
CA PHE A 560 -12.39 -7.88 -26.24
C PHE A 560 -11.19 -6.95 -26.21
N GLY A 561 -10.84 -6.47 -25.04
CA GLY A 561 -9.63 -5.74 -24.78
C GLY A 561 -8.85 -6.30 -23.59
N ASN A 562 -7.53 -6.16 -23.64
CA ASN A 562 -6.63 -6.45 -22.54
C ASN A 562 -5.77 -5.23 -22.27
N LYS A 563 -5.83 -4.73 -21.04
CA LYS A 563 -5.03 -3.58 -20.60
C LYS A 563 -4.06 -4.03 -19.52
N LYS A 564 -2.80 -4.06 -19.85
CA LYS A 564 -1.70 -4.38 -18.95
C LYS A 564 -0.96 -3.10 -18.58
N THR A 565 -0.86 -2.80 -17.28
CA THR A 565 -0.05 -1.70 -16.77
C THR A 565 1.03 -2.25 -15.87
N GLN A 566 2.26 -1.80 -16.04
CA GLN A 566 3.41 -2.16 -15.21
C GLN A 566 4.14 -0.89 -14.79
N GLU A 567 4.62 -0.87 -13.55
CA GLU A 567 5.47 0.22 -13.03
C GLU A 567 6.50 -0.37 -12.07
N ILE A 568 7.74 0.01 -12.24
CA ILE A 568 8.80 -0.23 -11.28
C ILE A 568 9.42 1.11 -10.91
N THR A 569 9.52 1.38 -9.61
CA THR A 569 10.24 2.54 -9.09
C THR A 569 11.29 2.07 -8.11
N THR A 570 12.51 2.58 -8.26
CA THR A 570 13.60 2.35 -7.30
C THR A 570 14.13 3.70 -6.85
N THR A 571 14.18 3.90 -5.54
CA THR A 571 14.78 5.07 -4.89
C THR A 571 16.00 4.63 -4.11
N PHE A 572 17.12 5.32 -4.29
CA PHE A 572 18.31 5.22 -3.46
C PHE A 572 18.46 6.51 -2.67
N GLU A 573 18.72 6.39 -1.38
CA GLU A 573 18.85 7.52 -0.47
C GLU A 573 20.15 7.40 0.33
N ALA A 574 20.84 8.53 0.51
CA ALA A 574 21.98 8.67 1.42
C ALA A 574 21.74 9.84 2.38
N THR A 575 21.82 9.58 3.67
CA THR A 575 21.70 10.61 4.71
C THR A 575 23.04 10.75 5.44
N PHE A 576 23.59 11.95 5.40
CA PHE A 576 24.84 12.34 6.05
C PHE A 576 24.53 13.16 7.31
N LYS A 577 24.74 12.61 8.48
CA LYS A 577 24.60 13.28 9.80
C LYS A 577 25.92 13.97 10.15
N LEU A 578 26.17 15.16 9.60
CA LEU A 578 27.44 15.86 9.72
C LEU A 578 27.62 16.54 11.09
N HIS A 579 26.53 16.92 11.72
CA HIS A 579 26.50 17.50 13.05
C HIS A 579 25.15 17.14 13.72
N LYS A 580 25.08 17.20 15.08
CA LYS A 580 23.83 16.90 15.83
C LYS A 580 22.63 17.75 15.39
N ASN A 581 22.87 18.93 14.83
CA ASN A 581 21.86 19.87 14.38
C ASN A 581 21.79 19.98 12.84
N PHE A 582 22.68 19.30 12.08
CA PHE A 582 22.77 19.46 10.64
C PHE A 582 22.96 18.12 9.95
N ASN A 583 22.07 17.84 8.99
CA ASN A 583 22.21 16.70 8.09
C ASN A 583 22.01 17.11 6.63
N ILE A 584 22.59 16.31 5.73
CA ILE A 584 22.36 16.38 4.29
C ILE A 584 21.72 15.08 3.87
N LYS A 585 20.66 15.18 3.10
CA LYS A 585 20.00 14.03 2.45
C LYS A 585 20.11 14.18 0.94
N ALA A 586 20.48 13.11 0.27
CA ALA A 586 20.48 12.99 -1.17
C ALA A 586 19.69 11.75 -1.57
N ASP A 587 18.78 11.87 -2.51
CA ASP A 587 18.08 10.73 -3.07
C ASP A 587 17.96 10.82 -4.59
N PHE A 588 17.95 9.64 -5.19
CA PHE A 588 17.75 9.45 -6.62
C PHE A 588 16.70 8.38 -6.84
N SER A 589 15.68 8.73 -7.61
CA SER A 589 14.59 7.84 -7.96
C SER A 589 14.49 7.65 -9.46
N TYR A 590 14.31 6.41 -9.87
CA TYR A 590 14.00 6.05 -11.25
C TYR A 590 12.71 5.26 -11.31
N THR A 591 11.79 5.71 -12.16
CA THR A 591 10.53 5.01 -12.44
C THR A 591 10.47 4.66 -13.92
N GLN A 592 10.21 3.39 -14.20
CA GLN A 592 9.82 2.91 -15.52
C GLN A 592 8.36 2.49 -15.48
N GLY A 593 7.54 3.12 -16.33
CA GLY A 593 6.14 2.80 -16.54
C GLY A 593 5.94 2.19 -17.93
N TYR A 594 5.06 1.21 -18.02
CA TYR A 594 4.67 0.56 -19.25
C TYR A 594 3.17 0.28 -19.26
N LEU A 595 2.51 0.62 -20.35
CA LEU A 595 1.11 0.26 -20.61
C LEU A 595 1.04 -0.40 -21.99
N HIS A 596 0.35 -1.51 -22.04
CA HIS A 596 -0.02 -2.19 -23.26
C HIS A 596 -1.53 -2.43 -23.22
N ASN A 597 -2.24 -1.86 -24.18
CA ASN A 597 -3.67 -2.05 -24.34
C ASN A 597 -3.94 -2.54 -25.75
N ASP A 598 -4.36 -3.78 -25.89
CA ASP A 598 -4.79 -4.36 -27.13
C ASP A 598 -6.31 -4.55 -27.15
N TYR A 599 -6.92 -4.27 -28.28
CA TYR A 599 -8.34 -4.38 -28.48
C TYR A 599 -8.66 -5.05 -29.83
N ARG A 600 -9.52 -6.04 -29.77
CA ARG A 600 -10.08 -6.71 -30.94
C ARG A 600 -11.56 -6.40 -31.05
N SER A 601 -11.98 -5.77 -32.15
CA SER A 601 -13.38 -5.62 -32.55
C SER A 601 -13.76 -6.66 -33.59
N VAL A 602 -14.92 -7.25 -33.42
CA VAL A 602 -15.50 -8.20 -34.39
C VAL A 602 -16.92 -7.78 -34.67
N ASN A 603 -17.26 -7.69 -35.93
CA ASN A 603 -18.61 -7.34 -36.34
C ASN A 603 -19.64 -8.37 -35.83
N VAL A 604 -20.79 -7.87 -35.44
CA VAL A 604 -21.95 -8.66 -35.06
C VAL A 604 -22.94 -8.65 -36.20
N GLN A 605 -23.45 -9.82 -36.57
CA GLN A 605 -24.54 -9.93 -37.52
C GLN A 605 -25.84 -9.53 -36.86
N TYR A 606 -26.62 -8.71 -37.53
CA TYR A 606 -27.95 -8.29 -37.11
C TYR A 606 -28.94 -8.43 -38.22
N SER A 607 -30.21 -8.41 -37.90
CA SER A 607 -31.31 -8.47 -38.85
C SER A 607 -32.32 -7.37 -38.56
N GLN A 608 -32.63 -6.56 -39.53
CA GLN A 608 -33.69 -5.59 -39.49
C GLN A 608 -35.00 -6.17 -39.97
N TYR A 609 -34.94 -7.11 -40.89
CA TYR A 609 -36.07 -7.77 -41.53
C TYR A 609 -35.83 -9.29 -41.54
N PRO A 610 -36.93 -10.11 -41.41
CA PRO A 610 -36.80 -11.55 -41.50
C PRO A 610 -36.11 -12.04 -42.78
N GLY A 611 -35.12 -12.90 -42.63
CA GLY A 611 -34.37 -13.47 -43.74
C GLY A 611 -33.27 -12.58 -44.35
N GLU A 612 -33.04 -11.38 -43.79
CA GLU A 612 -32.01 -10.45 -44.25
C GLU A 612 -30.96 -10.23 -43.18
N VAL A 613 -29.87 -10.96 -43.29
CA VAL A 613 -28.74 -10.80 -42.35
C VAL A 613 -27.80 -9.70 -42.86
N MET A 614 -27.54 -8.74 -42.02
CA MET A 614 -26.67 -7.58 -42.29
C MET A 614 -25.48 -7.56 -41.34
N THR A 615 -24.44 -6.89 -41.76
CA THR A 615 -23.30 -6.50 -40.93
C THR A 615 -23.22 -4.97 -40.90
N GLU A 616 -22.73 -4.42 -39.82
CA GLU A 616 -22.52 -2.98 -39.73
C GLU A 616 -21.69 -2.44 -40.87
N PRO A 617 -22.04 -1.27 -41.44
CA PRO A 617 -21.24 -0.61 -42.43
C PRO A 617 -19.83 -0.30 -41.90
N GLU A 618 -18.85 -0.34 -42.80
CA GLU A 618 -17.49 0.11 -42.52
C GLU A 618 -17.54 1.53 -41.91
N GLY A 619 -16.98 1.69 -40.69
CA GLY A 619 -16.86 2.96 -40.01
C GLY A 619 -17.56 3.03 -38.65
N SER A 620 -18.69 2.35 -38.44
CA SER A 620 -19.36 2.37 -37.13
C SER A 620 -18.75 1.37 -36.13
N PHE A 621 -18.54 0.13 -36.59
CA PHE A 621 -17.91 -0.94 -35.79
C PHE A 621 -17.00 -1.80 -36.68
N PRO A 622 -15.84 -1.27 -37.08
CA PRO A 622 -14.98 -1.99 -37.99
C PRO A 622 -14.45 -3.28 -37.36
N ASN A 623 -14.30 -4.31 -38.20
CA ASN A 623 -13.58 -5.50 -37.83
C ASN A 623 -12.09 -5.16 -37.75
N LYS A 624 -11.58 -4.82 -36.57
CA LYS A 624 -10.24 -4.25 -36.39
C LYS A 624 -9.48 -4.86 -35.23
N TYR A 625 -8.17 -4.76 -35.28
CA TYR A 625 -7.29 -4.89 -34.15
C TYR A 625 -6.58 -3.56 -33.88
N LYS A 626 -6.52 -3.16 -32.63
CA LYS A 626 -5.84 -1.94 -32.20
C LYS A 626 -4.89 -2.26 -31.06
N GLU A 627 -3.70 -1.72 -31.14
CA GLU A 627 -2.69 -1.85 -30.10
C GLU A 627 -2.19 -0.46 -29.71
N VAL A 628 -2.17 -0.20 -28.40
CA VAL A 628 -1.64 1.01 -27.80
C VAL A 628 -0.55 0.62 -26.82
N VAL A 629 0.66 1.09 -27.09
CA VAL A 629 1.82 0.91 -26.22
C VAL A 629 2.28 2.27 -25.73
N TRP A 630 2.36 2.43 -24.44
CA TRP A 630 2.90 3.61 -23.79
C TRP A 630 4.03 3.21 -22.86
N ASP A 631 5.16 3.88 -22.97
CA ASP A 631 6.27 3.73 -22.05
C ASP A 631 6.73 5.09 -21.51
N GLN A 632 7.17 5.08 -20.24
CA GLN A 632 7.61 6.25 -19.50
C GLN A 632 8.90 5.94 -18.78
N ASN A 633 9.82 6.89 -18.82
CA ASN A 633 10.99 6.95 -17.95
C ASN A 633 10.94 8.25 -17.15
N TYR A 634 10.94 8.15 -15.83
CA TYR A 634 10.88 9.31 -14.94
C TYR A 634 12.02 9.25 -13.93
N TYR A 635 12.77 10.33 -13.85
CA TYR A 635 13.93 10.52 -13.01
C TYR A 635 13.67 11.65 -12.04
N VAL A 636 13.99 11.44 -10.76
CA VAL A 636 13.96 12.46 -9.71
C VAL A 636 15.30 12.42 -8.97
N ALA A 637 15.91 13.57 -8.75
CA ALA A 637 17.10 13.69 -7.93
C ALA A 637 16.94 14.86 -6.97
N ASP A 638 17.05 14.59 -5.68
CA ASP A 638 16.93 15.57 -4.61
C ASP A 638 18.20 15.60 -3.77
N VAL A 639 18.65 16.80 -3.45
CA VAL A 639 19.72 17.03 -2.46
C VAL A 639 19.30 18.20 -1.57
N TYR A 640 19.21 17.97 -0.27
CA TYR A 640 18.86 19.05 0.66
C TYR A 640 19.54 18.92 2.02
N GLY A 641 19.88 20.07 2.58
CA GLY A 641 20.42 20.21 3.93
C GLY A 641 19.33 20.66 4.90
N THR A 642 19.29 20.07 6.07
CA THR A 642 18.38 20.45 7.14
C THR A 642 19.19 20.85 8.37
N TYR A 643 18.95 22.05 8.89
CA TYR A 643 19.50 22.54 10.14
C TYR A 643 18.37 22.73 11.15
N ASN A 644 18.48 22.04 12.32
CA ASN A 644 17.50 22.12 13.41
C ASN A 644 18.20 22.53 14.68
N ARG A 645 17.71 23.61 15.34
CA ARG A 645 18.25 24.04 16.64
C ARG A 645 17.17 24.63 17.51
N THR A 646 17.16 24.24 18.78
CA THR A 646 16.36 24.86 19.84
C THR A 646 17.23 25.82 20.61
N PHE A 647 16.80 27.09 20.73
CA PHE A 647 17.47 28.15 21.50
C PHE A 647 16.67 28.41 22.76
N ALA A 648 17.40 28.56 23.91
CA ALA A 648 16.82 28.86 25.21
C ALA A 648 15.63 27.93 25.61
N GLU A 649 15.66 26.67 25.12
CA GLU A 649 14.62 25.65 25.35
C GLU A 649 13.20 26.04 24.89
N LYS A 650 13.02 27.17 24.21
CA LYS A 650 11.72 27.74 23.81
C LYS A 650 11.60 28.02 22.32
N HIS A 651 12.70 28.38 21.65
CA HIS A 651 12.67 28.81 20.25
C HIS A 651 13.23 27.72 19.34
N ASN A 652 12.38 27.13 18.51
CA ASN A 652 12.79 26.11 17.55
C ASN A 652 12.99 26.72 16.17
N LEU A 653 14.22 26.61 15.65
CA LEU A 653 14.57 27.04 14.30
C LEU A 653 14.80 25.80 13.44
N THR A 654 14.09 25.69 12.33
CA THR A 654 14.34 24.71 11.27
C THR A 654 14.60 25.44 9.96
N LEU A 655 15.76 25.22 9.36
CA LEU A 655 16.12 25.71 8.03
C LEU A 655 16.30 24.52 7.10
N ILE A 656 15.71 24.59 5.92
CA ILE A 656 15.85 23.59 4.86
C ILE A 656 16.24 24.35 3.59
N ALA A 657 17.30 23.90 2.94
CA ALA A 657 17.72 24.36 1.64
C ALA A 657 18.11 23.17 0.76
N GLY A 658 17.68 23.17 -0.48
CA GLY A 658 17.91 22.04 -1.35
C GLY A 658 17.72 22.33 -2.82
N TYR A 659 18.01 21.33 -3.62
CA TYR A 659 17.83 21.31 -5.06
C TYR A 659 17.08 20.07 -5.47
N ASN A 660 16.08 20.25 -6.33
CA ASN A 660 15.30 19.17 -6.95
C ASN A 660 15.50 19.22 -8.46
N TYR A 661 15.69 18.07 -9.06
CA TYR A 661 15.70 17.86 -10.51
C TYR A 661 14.76 16.75 -10.89
N GLU A 662 13.90 16.98 -11.86
CA GLU A 662 12.97 16.00 -12.41
C GLU A 662 13.00 16.00 -13.93
N ALA A 663 12.96 14.80 -14.52
CA ALA A 663 12.85 14.64 -15.96
C ALA A 663 11.93 13.46 -16.28
N LYS A 664 10.98 13.67 -17.19
CA LYS A 664 9.97 12.69 -17.57
C LYS A 664 9.91 12.56 -19.09
N TYR A 665 10.14 11.36 -19.60
CA TYR A 665 10.12 11.06 -21.02
C TYR A 665 9.02 10.06 -21.33
N TYR A 666 8.26 10.35 -22.37
CA TYR A 666 7.16 9.51 -22.84
C TYR A 666 7.38 9.04 -24.25
N ARG A 667 6.92 7.84 -24.52
CA ARG A 667 6.72 7.34 -25.85
C ARG A 667 5.33 6.72 -25.94
N ASP A 668 4.57 7.14 -26.92
CA ASP A 668 3.22 6.64 -27.22
C ASP A 668 3.20 6.11 -28.64
N LEU A 669 2.72 4.89 -28.82
CA LEU A 669 2.60 4.23 -30.11
C LEU A 669 1.21 3.60 -30.20
N THR A 670 0.46 4.00 -31.23
CA THR A 670 -0.83 3.38 -31.55
C THR A 670 -0.74 2.78 -32.95
N ALA A 671 -1.05 1.49 -33.05
CA ALA A 671 -1.20 0.76 -34.29
C ALA A 671 -2.62 0.22 -34.43
N ALA A 672 -3.23 0.33 -35.59
CA ALA A 672 -4.54 -0.23 -35.89
C ALA A 672 -4.59 -0.68 -37.36
N ASN A 673 -5.33 -1.76 -37.66
CA ASN A 673 -5.62 -2.23 -38.99
C ASN A 673 -7.11 -2.36 -39.26
#